data_4afd8240d6d2b73e63452eae47598448
#
_entry.id   4afd8240d6d2b73e63452eae47598448
#
_cell.length_a   1.000
_cell.length_b   1.000
_cell.length_c   1.000
_cell.angle_alpha   90.00
_cell.angle_beta   90.00
_cell.angle_gamma   90.00
#
_symmetry.space_group_name_H-M   'P 1'
#
loop_
_entity.id
_entity.type
_entity.pdbx_description
1 polymer ?
#
loop_
_entity_poly.entity_id
_entity_poly.type
_entity_poly.pdbx_seq_one_letter_code
_entity_poly.pdbx_strand_id
1 'polypeptide(L)'
;MRLSLFLLPGFALAGAQSLPLHPVPRFPMPESSLRITRAAQPNQPFTVAGETGAVFGQQDGAFEAWVFPVKVLSAFRITAELADYPVPIELNPSAAAIDVAPARTTITYSHAAFTVKQHMFVPRGGGNAGPIVLFEIASLRPMQLTFQFQQEMLRMWPAPNFGRPGTEWVKQGESGYYILHTDNPQFSGAVAIPRATPGILAPYQERPRTYPLELKLSFDPKRDSDLLFPLLMTTGGPDQLAALNDRIPDLYSRTQNYWAHFFDDRLMAETPDPRFDDALRWATVSIDQARVKFHDETGLVAGYYSSADSARPGFGWFFGRDTLWTLYAIQGYGDFSLGRLALEFLIRRQRPDGKMMHEFSQTADLVDWKTTPYFYASADSTPLFVMAMEDYVNTSGDLEFLRKHWNAVKLAYAFTRAHDSDGDGIYENTEGTGWVESWPPGMPHQEIYLAALDQQSCASMARLAALMREEDLAGRAAEHSEKIRQKLEPEYYDGANRFYAFSRNPDGTTDKTATIYPAVAWWTGELSLPNADAMLSRWASHEFSTDWGTRDLSGNEAMFDPISYHQGSVWPLFTGWVSLAEYRAGRSLSGYAHLMQNVDLTCAQDLGAVTELLSGEFFQPLGRSSSHQTWSSAMVLTPAIRGLFGLDWDALHHTLRLAPHLPASWDSAKLHNVPLGNSRVDLDFKREGDHLLILARSDPPAALCLVPQTAPREDCRAARAELRLDLPPVEVDIPHGLPQPGSRTQQLKVLAEERSANRLTLTMEAPGGSTFDLPLRINRPGLHVSGAEIAGDKLHVRFPEGSGYQREVVSLSW
;
A
#
# COMPACT_ATOMS: atom_id res chain seq x y z
N MET A 1 -21.26 -70.63 -23.38
CA MET A 1 -21.86 -69.46 -24.08
C MET A 1 -23.08 -68.98 -23.31
N ARG A 2 -22.94 -67.99 -22.43
CA ARG A 2 -24.03 -67.22 -21.81
C ARG A 2 -23.58 -65.76 -21.78
N LEU A 3 -24.19 -64.92 -22.63
CA LEU A 3 -24.07 -63.49 -22.63
C LEU A 3 -24.86 -62.92 -21.43
N SER A 4 -24.17 -62.28 -20.54
CA SER A 4 -24.81 -61.46 -19.49
C SER A 4 -24.79 -60.04 -19.96
N LEU A 5 -25.95 -59.45 -20.23
CA LEU A 5 -26.20 -58.05 -20.50
C LEU A 5 -26.08 -57.28 -19.18
N PHE A 6 -25.08 -56.42 -19.04
CA PHE A 6 -25.02 -55.44 -17.97
C PHE A 6 -25.81 -54.19 -18.39
N LEU A 7 -26.96 -53.99 -17.76
CA LEU A 7 -27.69 -52.72 -17.77
C LEU A 7 -26.96 -51.71 -16.89
N LEU A 8 -26.40 -50.70 -17.48
CA LEU A 8 -25.94 -49.47 -16.78
C LEU A 8 -27.16 -48.70 -16.29
N PRO A 9 -27.23 -48.31 -15.00
CA PRO A 9 -28.27 -47.38 -14.55
C PRO A 9 -27.99 -46.01 -15.13
N GLY A 10 -28.91 -45.50 -15.91
CA GLY A 10 -28.93 -44.10 -16.38
C GLY A 10 -29.00 -43.19 -15.15
N PHE A 11 -27.92 -42.46 -14.88
CA PHE A 11 -27.99 -41.31 -14.01
C PHE A 11 -28.86 -40.26 -14.71
N ALA A 12 -30.09 -40.13 -14.26
CA ALA A 12 -30.90 -38.96 -14.53
C ALA A 12 -30.20 -37.78 -13.83
N LEU A 13 -29.64 -36.90 -14.61
CA LEU A 13 -29.30 -35.51 -14.16
C LEU A 13 -30.61 -34.93 -13.68
N ALA A 14 -30.84 -34.92 -12.37
CA ALA A 14 -31.85 -34.08 -11.75
C ALA A 14 -31.36 -32.64 -12.00
N GLY A 15 -31.99 -31.97 -12.99
CA GLY A 15 -31.78 -30.56 -13.20
C GLY A 15 -32.17 -29.85 -11.94
N ALA A 16 -31.19 -29.33 -11.20
CA ALA A 16 -31.47 -28.41 -10.13
C ALA A 16 -32.26 -27.25 -10.75
N GLN A 17 -33.51 -27.07 -10.34
CA GLN A 17 -34.27 -25.88 -10.69
C GLN A 17 -33.59 -24.71 -10.03
N SER A 18 -32.79 -23.92 -10.80
CA SER A 18 -32.21 -22.69 -10.29
C SER A 18 -33.34 -21.78 -9.83
N LEU A 19 -33.25 -21.27 -8.60
CA LEU A 19 -34.21 -20.31 -8.07
C LEU A 19 -34.22 -19.05 -8.95
N PRO A 20 -35.37 -18.45 -9.22
CA PRO A 20 -35.46 -17.25 -10.03
C PRO A 20 -34.70 -16.09 -9.36
N LEU A 21 -33.91 -15.37 -10.14
CA LEU A 21 -33.23 -14.14 -9.66
C LEU A 21 -34.27 -13.06 -9.37
N HIS A 22 -34.07 -12.33 -8.27
CA HIS A 22 -35.01 -11.28 -7.84
C HIS A 22 -34.31 -9.99 -7.41
N PRO A 23 -34.92 -8.81 -7.64
CA PRO A 23 -34.45 -7.57 -7.02
C PRO A 23 -34.43 -7.73 -5.49
N VAL A 24 -33.52 -7.05 -4.84
CA VAL A 24 -33.35 -7.14 -3.39
C VAL A 24 -34.12 -5.98 -2.75
N PRO A 25 -34.99 -6.23 -1.77
CA PRO A 25 -35.59 -5.13 -0.98
C PRO A 25 -34.47 -4.25 -0.39
N ARG A 26 -34.69 -2.94 -0.29
CA ARG A 26 -33.75 -2.05 0.37
C ARG A 26 -33.48 -2.54 1.78
N PHE A 27 -32.21 -2.53 2.14
CA PHE A 27 -31.74 -2.91 3.47
C PHE A 27 -30.80 -1.83 4.01
N PRO A 28 -30.57 -1.78 5.32
CA PRO A 28 -29.68 -0.77 5.90
C PRO A 28 -28.25 -0.87 5.37
N MET A 29 -27.74 0.24 4.88
CA MET A 29 -26.36 0.43 4.49
C MET A 29 -25.79 1.63 5.26
N PRO A 30 -25.47 1.47 6.57
CA PRO A 30 -25.05 2.58 7.42
C PRO A 30 -23.81 3.28 6.88
N GLU A 31 -23.68 4.54 7.19
CA GLU A 31 -22.49 5.33 6.88
C GLU A 31 -21.32 4.91 7.77
N SER A 32 -20.11 4.94 7.21
CA SER A 32 -18.88 4.71 7.96
C SER A 32 -18.36 6.02 8.56
N SER A 33 -17.74 5.96 9.72
CA SER A 33 -16.98 7.09 10.29
C SER A 33 -15.74 7.40 9.47
N LEU A 34 -15.11 6.38 8.86
CA LEU A 34 -14.03 6.56 7.90
C LEU A 34 -14.63 6.61 6.50
N ARG A 35 -14.59 7.80 5.89
CA ARG A 35 -15.28 8.05 4.62
C ARG A 35 -14.65 9.23 3.88
N ILE A 36 -14.53 9.09 2.57
CA ILE A 36 -14.13 10.18 1.67
C ILE A 36 -15.28 10.42 0.68
N THR A 37 -15.81 11.64 0.68
CA THR A 37 -16.87 12.05 -0.25
C THR A 37 -16.44 13.29 -1.00
N ARG A 38 -16.51 13.24 -2.34
CA ARG A 38 -16.19 14.40 -3.18
C ARG A 38 -16.96 14.36 -4.51
N ALA A 39 -16.92 15.45 -5.26
CA ALA A 39 -17.35 15.45 -6.66
C ALA A 39 -16.53 14.40 -7.45
N ALA A 40 -17.21 13.62 -8.27
CA ALA A 40 -16.55 12.62 -9.11
C ALA A 40 -15.61 13.30 -10.11
N GLN A 41 -14.43 12.72 -10.28
CA GLN A 41 -13.44 13.15 -11.27
C GLN A 41 -13.29 12.02 -12.30
N PRO A 42 -13.90 12.14 -13.49
CA PRO A 42 -14.06 11.02 -14.42
C PRO A 42 -12.78 10.27 -14.79
N ASN A 43 -11.64 10.96 -14.78
CA ASN A 43 -10.34 10.40 -15.15
C ASN A 43 -9.53 9.87 -13.95
N GLN A 44 -10.08 9.92 -12.73
CA GLN A 44 -9.42 9.39 -11.55
C GLN A 44 -9.86 7.95 -11.29
N PRO A 45 -8.94 7.07 -10.87
CA PRO A 45 -9.26 5.69 -10.59
C PRO A 45 -10.08 5.52 -9.32
N PHE A 46 -10.74 4.37 -9.18
CA PHE A 46 -11.18 3.80 -7.92
C PHE A 46 -10.92 2.30 -7.88
N THR A 47 -10.67 1.79 -6.68
CA THR A 47 -10.49 0.37 -6.39
C THR A 47 -11.49 -0.09 -5.33
N VAL A 48 -12.18 -1.21 -5.59
CA VAL A 48 -12.96 -1.94 -4.59
C VAL A 48 -12.44 -3.35 -4.59
N ALA A 49 -11.64 -3.73 -3.61
CA ALA A 49 -10.97 -5.02 -3.58
C ALA A 49 -11.21 -5.79 -2.27
N GLY A 50 -11.07 -7.09 -2.36
CA GLY A 50 -11.16 -8.00 -1.23
C GLY A 50 -10.59 -9.38 -1.54
N GLU A 51 -10.81 -10.34 -0.65
CA GLU A 51 -10.15 -11.64 -0.68
C GLU A 51 -10.37 -12.46 -1.96
N THR A 52 -11.51 -12.27 -2.64
CA THR A 52 -11.97 -13.17 -3.72
C THR A 52 -12.29 -12.45 -5.02
N GLY A 53 -12.12 -11.14 -5.08
CA GLY A 53 -12.39 -10.37 -6.28
C GLY A 53 -12.19 -8.87 -6.11
N ALA A 54 -12.43 -8.15 -7.20
CA ALA A 54 -12.30 -6.70 -7.23
C ALA A 54 -13.15 -6.06 -8.33
N VAL A 55 -13.39 -4.75 -8.15
CA VAL A 55 -13.85 -3.83 -9.19
C VAL A 55 -12.81 -2.74 -9.33
N PHE A 56 -12.28 -2.55 -10.53
CA PHE A 56 -11.35 -1.48 -10.86
C PHE A 56 -11.99 -0.58 -11.90
N GLY A 57 -12.01 0.72 -11.67
CA GLY A 57 -12.69 1.60 -12.58
C GLY A 57 -12.26 3.06 -12.49
N GLN A 58 -13.02 3.90 -13.17
CA GLN A 58 -12.89 5.35 -13.17
C GLN A 58 -14.08 5.98 -12.43
N GLN A 59 -13.88 7.17 -11.86
CA GLN A 59 -14.93 7.83 -11.06
C GLN A 59 -16.13 8.32 -11.89
N ASP A 60 -16.11 8.10 -13.20
CA ASP A 60 -17.31 8.16 -14.05
C ASP A 60 -18.20 6.91 -13.90
N GLY A 61 -17.77 5.91 -13.13
CA GLY A 61 -18.49 4.67 -12.90
C GLY A 61 -18.28 3.57 -13.94
N ALA A 62 -17.45 3.80 -14.94
CA ALA A 62 -16.99 2.74 -15.82
C ALA A 62 -16.01 1.83 -15.07
N PHE A 63 -16.12 0.52 -15.23
CA PHE A 63 -15.27 -0.43 -14.50
C PHE A 63 -15.06 -1.75 -15.24
N GLU A 64 -14.08 -2.51 -14.75
CA GLU A 64 -13.89 -3.93 -14.97
C GLU A 64 -14.09 -4.70 -13.65
N ALA A 65 -14.57 -5.94 -13.75
CA ALA A 65 -14.85 -6.76 -12.57
C ALA A 65 -14.14 -8.10 -12.64
N TRP A 66 -13.58 -8.49 -11.49
CA TRP A 66 -12.79 -9.68 -11.30
C TRP A 66 -13.40 -10.58 -10.23
N VAL A 67 -13.58 -11.84 -10.57
CA VAL A 67 -13.72 -12.92 -9.60
C VAL A 67 -12.38 -13.67 -9.64
N PHE A 68 -11.53 -13.40 -8.68
CA PHE A 68 -10.13 -13.83 -8.76
C PHE A 68 -9.97 -15.34 -9.00
N PRO A 69 -9.08 -15.76 -9.91
CA PRO A 69 -8.18 -14.94 -10.74
C PRO A 69 -8.74 -14.65 -12.16
N VAL A 70 -10.03 -14.43 -12.32
CA VAL A 70 -10.68 -14.27 -13.64
C VAL A 70 -11.30 -12.88 -13.78
N LYS A 71 -10.96 -12.19 -14.86
CA LYS A 71 -11.66 -10.99 -15.33
C LYS A 71 -12.94 -11.42 -16.01
N VAL A 72 -14.09 -11.06 -15.47
CA VAL A 72 -15.40 -11.49 -15.97
C VAL A 72 -15.94 -10.55 -17.01
N LEU A 73 -15.87 -9.25 -16.76
CA LEU A 73 -16.37 -8.19 -17.64
C LEU A 73 -15.52 -6.93 -17.54
N SER A 74 -15.67 -6.06 -18.56
CA SER A 74 -15.02 -4.74 -18.60
C SER A 74 -15.90 -3.70 -19.29
N ALA A 75 -15.43 -2.45 -19.36
CA ALA A 75 -16.06 -1.33 -20.04
C ALA A 75 -17.53 -1.13 -19.70
N PHE A 76 -17.88 -1.27 -18.42
CA PHE A 76 -19.25 -1.13 -17.92
C PHE A 76 -19.76 0.30 -18.09
N ARG A 77 -20.97 0.45 -18.69
CA ARG A 77 -21.62 1.75 -18.95
C ARG A 77 -23.12 1.64 -18.74
N ILE A 78 -23.74 2.81 -18.47
CA ILE A 78 -25.18 2.91 -18.20
C ILE A 78 -25.79 4.01 -19.07
N THR A 79 -26.91 3.69 -19.73
CA THR A 79 -27.74 4.66 -20.45
C THR A 79 -29.16 4.60 -19.90
N ALA A 80 -29.81 5.74 -19.76
CA ALA A 80 -31.21 5.85 -19.33
C ALA A 80 -32.10 6.40 -20.45
N GLU A 81 -33.28 5.82 -20.60
CA GLU A 81 -34.36 6.34 -21.44
C GLU A 81 -35.57 6.64 -20.54
N LEU A 82 -36.06 7.88 -20.51
CA LEU A 82 -37.19 8.31 -19.72
C LEU A 82 -38.43 8.31 -20.55
N ALA A 83 -39.56 7.91 -19.97
CA ALA A 83 -40.88 8.08 -20.59
C ALA A 83 -41.11 9.55 -20.96
N ASP A 84 -41.59 9.79 -22.19
CA ASP A 84 -41.83 11.11 -22.75
C ASP A 84 -40.58 12.03 -22.90
N TYR A 85 -39.36 11.45 -22.90
CA TYR A 85 -38.11 12.16 -23.16
C TYR A 85 -37.39 11.50 -24.33
N PRO A 86 -37.22 12.22 -25.47
CA PRO A 86 -36.85 11.55 -26.72
C PRO A 86 -35.35 11.22 -26.87
N VAL A 87 -34.52 11.68 -25.94
CA VAL A 87 -33.06 11.53 -26.05
C VAL A 87 -32.56 10.60 -24.95
N PRO A 88 -31.84 9.52 -25.28
CA PRO A 88 -31.14 8.70 -24.31
C PRO A 88 -30.10 9.52 -23.53
N ILE A 89 -29.96 9.24 -22.23
CA ILE A 89 -29.07 9.93 -21.32
C ILE A 89 -27.95 8.97 -20.92
N GLU A 90 -26.71 9.28 -21.29
CA GLU A 90 -25.55 8.57 -20.80
C GLU A 90 -25.27 8.96 -19.34
N LEU A 91 -25.21 7.98 -18.43
CA LEU A 91 -25.01 8.24 -17.02
C LEU A 91 -23.55 8.51 -16.67
N ASN A 92 -22.63 7.77 -17.27
CA ASN A 92 -21.19 7.88 -16.91
C ASN A 92 -20.65 9.31 -16.99
N PRO A 93 -20.92 10.10 -18.05
CA PRO A 93 -20.54 11.52 -18.06
C PRO A 93 -21.24 12.38 -17.01
N SER A 94 -22.34 11.88 -16.44
CA SER A 94 -23.17 12.56 -15.44
C SER A 94 -22.91 12.09 -14.02
N ALA A 95 -21.75 11.43 -13.77
CA ALA A 95 -21.32 11.07 -12.43
C ALA A 95 -21.05 12.35 -11.62
N ALA A 96 -21.85 12.54 -10.57
CA ALA A 96 -21.85 13.77 -9.78
C ALA A 96 -20.94 13.64 -8.55
N ALA A 97 -20.92 12.49 -7.90
CA ALA A 97 -20.19 12.27 -6.67
C ALA A 97 -19.67 10.84 -6.56
N ILE A 98 -18.55 10.71 -5.87
CA ILE A 98 -18.03 9.45 -5.37
C ILE A 98 -17.96 9.48 -3.85
N ASP A 99 -18.34 8.38 -3.24
CA ASP A 99 -18.32 8.12 -1.81
C ASP A 99 -17.58 6.82 -1.55
N VAL A 100 -16.44 6.90 -0.89
CA VAL A 100 -15.58 5.76 -0.58
C VAL A 100 -15.58 5.51 0.92
N ALA A 101 -15.97 4.31 1.31
CA ALA A 101 -15.88 3.80 2.67
C ALA A 101 -15.26 2.39 2.64
N PRO A 102 -14.67 1.88 3.73
CA PRO A 102 -14.03 0.56 3.72
C PRO A 102 -14.96 -0.57 3.27
N ALA A 103 -16.26 -0.49 3.60
CA ALA A 103 -17.23 -1.52 3.25
C ALA A 103 -17.80 -1.40 1.83
N ARG A 104 -17.76 -0.24 1.21
CA ARG A 104 -18.31 -0.01 -0.13
C ARG A 104 -17.81 1.28 -0.75
N THR A 105 -17.80 1.33 -2.07
CA THR A 105 -17.69 2.57 -2.86
C THR A 105 -19.03 2.82 -3.56
N THR A 106 -19.47 4.08 -3.59
CA THR A 106 -20.72 4.49 -4.23
C THR A 106 -20.45 5.60 -5.23
N ILE A 107 -20.91 5.42 -6.47
CA ILE A 107 -20.96 6.49 -7.48
C ILE A 107 -22.40 6.93 -7.64
N THR A 108 -22.62 8.24 -7.58
CA THR A 108 -23.94 8.86 -7.74
C THR A 108 -24.04 9.57 -9.09
N TYR A 109 -24.97 9.14 -9.92
CA TYR A 109 -25.36 9.81 -11.15
C TYR A 109 -26.57 10.67 -10.88
N SER A 110 -26.54 11.93 -11.31
CA SER A 110 -27.59 12.90 -11.03
C SER A 110 -28.13 13.53 -12.30
N HIS A 111 -29.43 13.49 -12.45
CA HIS A 111 -30.17 14.16 -13.52
C HIS A 111 -31.40 14.85 -12.91
N ALA A 112 -31.97 15.86 -13.58
CA ALA A 112 -33.13 16.58 -13.08
C ALA A 112 -34.37 15.70 -12.80
N ALA A 113 -34.49 14.54 -13.47
CA ALA A 113 -35.62 13.64 -13.33
C ALA A 113 -35.33 12.37 -12.54
N PHE A 114 -34.08 12.04 -12.26
CA PHE A 114 -33.69 10.82 -11.55
C PHE A 114 -32.32 10.94 -10.87
N THR A 115 -32.07 10.04 -9.94
CA THR A 115 -30.77 9.74 -9.37
C THR A 115 -30.58 8.23 -9.41
N VAL A 116 -29.39 7.81 -9.84
CA VAL A 116 -28.95 6.41 -9.76
C VAL A 116 -27.70 6.35 -8.90
N LYS A 117 -27.67 5.45 -7.92
CA LYS A 117 -26.49 5.17 -7.12
C LYS A 117 -25.99 3.76 -7.46
N GLN A 118 -24.70 3.67 -7.75
CA GLN A 118 -23.98 2.43 -8.01
C GLN A 118 -23.13 2.10 -6.78
N HIS A 119 -23.63 1.20 -5.92
CA HIS A 119 -22.93 0.71 -4.74
C HIS A 119 -22.12 -0.53 -5.08
N MET A 120 -20.85 -0.54 -4.76
CA MET A 120 -19.93 -1.62 -5.08
C MET A 120 -19.22 -2.12 -3.83
N PHE A 121 -19.19 -3.44 -3.63
CA PHE A 121 -18.46 -4.05 -2.54
C PHE A 121 -17.99 -5.47 -2.89
N VAL A 122 -16.93 -5.93 -2.21
CA VAL A 122 -16.48 -7.32 -2.24
C VAL A 122 -16.79 -7.97 -0.89
N PRO A 123 -17.58 -9.06 -0.88
CA PRO A 123 -18.00 -9.68 0.38
C PRO A 123 -16.85 -10.24 1.19
N ARG A 124 -16.86 -9.99 2.48
CA ARG A 124 -15.97 -10.65 3.46
C ARG A 124 -16.58 -11.96 3.95
N GLY A 125 -15.76 -13.03 3.98
CA GLY A 125 -16.21 -14.34 4.44
C GLY A 125 -17.29 -14.99 3.55
N GLY A 126 -17.45 -14.52 2.33
CA GLY A 126 -18.46 -14.97 1.36
C GLY A 126 -18.14 -16.27 0.62
N GLY A 127 -17.08 -16.98 0.96
CA GLY A 127 -16.56 -18.07 0.16
C GLY A 127 -15.94 -17.54 -1.14
N ASN A 128 -16.33 -18.08 -2.29
CA ASN A 128 -15.84 -17.64 -3.61
C ASN A 128 -16.75 -16.57 -4.25
N ALA A 129 -17.48 -15.79 -3.45
CA ALA A 129 -18.30 -14.71 -3.96
C ALA A 129 -17.41 -13.61 -4.53
N GLY A 130 -17.61 -13.25 -5.79
CA GLY A 130 -16.99 -12.10 -6.43
C GLY A 130 -17.60 -10.77 -5.98
N PRO A 131 -17.25 -9.66 -6.63
CA PRO A 131 -17.80 -8.36 -6.31
C PRO A 131 -19.30 -8.30 -6.63
N ILE A 132 -19.98 -7.47 -5.86
CA ILE A 132 -21.42 -7.19 -6.03
C ILE A 132 -21.60 -5.70 -6.30
N VAL A 133 -22.38 -5.38 -7.33
CA VAL A 133 -22.77 -4.00 -7.65
C VAL A 133 -24.28 -3.88 -7.48
N LEU A 134 -24.73 -2.93 -6.67
CA LEU A 134 -26.17 -2.70 -6.42
C LEU A 134 -26.56 -1.35 -7.00
N PHE A 135 -27.61 -1.34 -7.81
CA PHE A 135 -28.20 -0.10 -8.33
C PHE A 135 -29.41 0.29 -7.48
N GLU A 136 -29.31 1.46 -6.85
CA GLU A 136 -30.39 2.15 -6.18
C GLU A 136 -30.92 3.24 -7.12
N ILE A 137 -32.20 3.20 -7.46
CA ILE A 137 -32.79 4.08 -8.45
C ILE A 137 -33.90 4.90 -7.79
N ALA A 138 -33.85 6.21 -8.02
CA ALA A 138 -34.96 7.12 -7.69
C ALA A 138 -35.30 7.92 -8.94
N SER A 139 -36.55 7.86 -9.41
CA SER A 139 -36.97 8.54 -10.63
C SER A 139 -38.40 9.15 -10.46
N LEU A 140 -38.63 10.28 -11.11
CA LEU A 140 -39.98 10.92 -11.15
C LEU A 140 -40.91 10.27 -12.16
N ARG A 141 -40.37 9.47 -13.09
CA ARG A 141 -41.12 8.84 -14.19
C ARG A 141 -40.61 7.41 -14.42
N PRO A 142 -41.43 6.56 -15.08
CA PRO A 142 -40.92 5.29 -15.58
C PRO A 142 -39.73 5.52 -16.51
N MET A 143 -38.77 4.64 -16.40
CA MET A 143 -37.53 4.70 -17.20
C MET A 143 -37.02 3.31 -17.53
N GLN A 144 -36.23 3.22 -18.60
CA GLN A 144 -35.44 2.04 -18.92
C GLN A 144 -33.96 2.36 -18.72
N LEU A 145 -33.26 1.49 -18.01
CA LEU A 145 -31.81 1.51 -17.90
C LEU A 145 -31.24 0.41 -18.80
N THR A 146 -30.28 0.80 -19.62
CA THR A 146 -29.50 -0.13 -20.42
C THR A 146 -28.08 -0.18 -19.85
N PHE A 147 -27.70 -1.34 -19.35
CA PHE A 147 -26.36 -1.63 -18.85
C PHE A 147 -25.58 -2.33 -19.94
N GLN A 148 -24.46 -1.74 -20.33
CA GLN A 148 -23.58 -2.26 -21.37
C GLN A 148 -22.24 -2.68 -20.76
N PHE A 149 -21.67 -3.80 -21.20
CA PHE A 149 -20.36 -4.28 -20.78
C PHE A 149 -19.75 -5.20 -21.82
N GLN A 150 -18.42 -5.28 -21.82
CA GLN A 150 -17.68 -6.27 -22.58
C GLN A 150 -17.57 -7.56 -21.78
N GLN A 151 -17.83 -8.69 -22.41
CA GLN A 151 -17.55 -10.01 -21.82
C GLN A 151 -16.05 -10.31 -21.94
N GLU A 152 -15.44 -10.84 -20.88
CA GLU A 152 -14.01 -11.11 -20.89
C GLU A 152 -13.68 -12.57 -20.64
N MET A 153 -14.00 -13.13 -19.49
CA MET A 153 -13.62 -14.49 -19.10
C MET A 153 -12.12 -14.78 -19.29
N LEU A 154 -11.29 -13.77 -18.97
CA LEU A 154 -9.85 -13.82 -19.10
C LEU A 154 -9.22 -14.24 -17.77
N ARG A 155 -8.36 -15.26 -17.81
CA ARG A 155 -7.54 -15.62 -16.65
C ARG A 155 -6.42 -14.62 -16.47
N MET A 156 -6.13 -14.32 -15.22
CA MET A 156 -4.99 -13.44 -14.88
C MET A 156 -3.70 -13.99 -15.49
N TRP A 157 -2.85 -13.06 -15.91
CA TRP A 157 -1.49 -13.39 -16.37
C TRP A 157 -0.74 -14.25 -15.31
N PRO A 158 0.05 -15.26 -15.72
CA PRO A 158 0.43 -15.59 -17.09
C PRO A 158 -0.39 -16.76 -17.68
N ALA A 159 -1.50 -17.19 -17.05
CA ALA A 159 -2.26 -18.31 -17.58
C ALA A 159 -2.78 -18.01 -19.00
N PRO A 160 -2.67 -18.96 -19.91
CA PRO A 160 -3.23 -18.78 -21.26
C PRO A 160 -4.75 -18.71 -21.20
N ASN A 161 -5.35 -17.87 -22.03
CA ASN A 161 -6.80 -17.77 -22.16
C ASN A 161 -7.38 -18.85 -23.06
N PHE A 162 -8.66 -19.12 -22.91
CA PHE A 162 -9.39 -20.17 -23.63
C PHE A 162 -10.06 -19.67 -24.91
N GLY A 163 -9.33 -18.95 -25.77
CA GLY A 163 -9.87 -18.44 -27.02
C GLY A 163 -10.86 -17.29 -26.84
N ARG A 164 -11.85 -17.22 -27.74
CA ARG A 164 -12.84 -16.13 -27.70
C ARG A 164 -14.00 -16.51 -26.80
N PRO A 165 -14.48 -15.57 -25.97
CA PRO A 165 -15.69 -15.81 -25.21
C PRO A 165 -16.89 -15.84 -26.16
N GLY A 166 -17.78 -16.79 -25.94
CA GLY A 166 -19.11 -16.86 -26.53
C GLY A 166 -20.16 -16.46 -25.49
N THR A 167 -21.36 -16.14 -25.95
CA THR A 167 -22.47 -15.78 -25.06
C THR A 167 -23.73 -16.51 -25.41
N GLU A 168 -24.46 -16.90 -24.39
CA GLU A 168 -25.81 -17.43 -24.51
C GLU A 168 -26.74 -16.70 -23.53
N TRP A 169 -27.91 -16.28 -24.01
CA TRP A 169 -28.95 -15.78 -23.15
C TRP A 169 -29.87 -16.92 -22.70
N VAL A 170 -29.93 -17.18 -21.41
CA VAL A 170 -30.84 -18.15 -20.82
C VAL A 170 -32.01 -17.41 -20.22
N LYS A 171 -33.21 -17.60 -20.81
CA LYS A 171 -34.43 -17.00 -20.32
C LYS A 171 -34.95 -17.77 -19.10
N GLN A 172 -35.33 -17.06 -18.05
CA GLN A 172 -35.89 -17.61 -16.81
C GLN A 172 -37.12 -16.77 -16.41
N GLY A 173 -38.33 -17.22 -16.70
CA GLY A 173 -39.53 -16.45 -16.52
C GLY A 173 -39.58 -15.17 -17.36
N GLU A 174 -39.74 -14.01 -16.73
CA GLU A 174 -39.71 -12.68 -17.35
C GLU A 174 -38.26 -12.10 -17.43
N SER A 175 -37.27 -12.78 -16.90
CA SER A 175 -35.91 -12.37 -16.80
C SER A 175 -34.96 -13.41 -17.41
N GLY A 176 -33.68 -13.34 -17.08
CA GLY A 176 -32.69 -14.31 -17.50
C GLY A 176 -31.28 -13.87 -17.08
N TYR A 177 -30.33 -14.53 -17.65
CA TYR A 177 -28.91 -14.25 -17.46
C TYR A 177 -28.10 -14.59 -18.70
N TYR A 178 -26.94 -13.97 -18.83
CA TYR A 178 -25.95 -14.39 -19.80
C TYR A 178 -25.09 -15.49 -19.20
N ILE A 179 -24.87 -16.58 -19.98
CA ILE A 179 -23.76 -17.50 -19.79
C ILE A 179 -22.62 -17.01 -20.68
N LEU A 180 -21.44 -16.86 -20.09
CA LEU A 180 -20.21 -16.50 -20.76
C LEU A 180 -19.41 -17.78 -20.98
N HIS A 181 -19.39 -18.27 -22.21
CA HIS A 181 -18.65 -19.45 -22.60
C HIS A 181 -17.22 -19.09 -23.02
N THR A 182 -16.33 -20.08 -22.90
CA THR A 182 -15.00 -20.06 -23.51
C THR A 182 -14.83 -21.30 -24.40
N ASP A 183 -13.72 -21.41 -25.10
CA ASP A 183 -13.41 -22.63 -25.87
C ASP A 183 -13.21 -23.86 -24.97
N ASN A 184 -13.09 -23.67 -23.66
CA ASN A 184 -13.09 -24.75 -22.68
C ASN A 184 -14.51 -24.94 -22.09
N PRO A 185 -15.24 -26.03 -22.39
CA PRO A 185 -16.60 -26.25 -21.90
C PRO A 185 -16.72 -26.30 -20.37
N GLN A 186 -15.61 -26.57 -19.67
CA GLN A 186 -15.57 -26.61 -18.20
C GLN A 186 -15.32 -25.25 -17.57
N PHE A 187 -15.07 -24.22 -18.38
CA PHE A 187 -14.77 -22.88 -17.91
C PHE A 187 -15.76 -21.86 -18.49
N SER A 188 -16.76 -21.53 -17.70
CA SER A 188 -17.81 -20.58 -18.06
C SER A 188 -18.09 -19.66 -16.88
N GLY A 189 -18.68 -18.50 -17.18
CA GLY A 189 -19.17 -17.57 -16.18
C GLY A 189 -20.64 -17.25 -16.43
N ALA A 190 -21.24 -16.52 -15.51
CA ALA A 190 -22.57 -16.00 -15.70
C ALA A 190 -22.72 -14.58 -15.16
N VAL A 191 -23.53 -13.76 -15.84
CA VAL A 191 -23.81 -12.36 -15.48
C VAL A 191 -25.30 -12.11 -15.58
N ALA A 192 -25.86 -11.44 -14.56
CA ALA A 192 -27.29 -11.12 -14.53
C ALA A 192 -27.58 -9.82 -13.77
N ILE A 193 -28.68 -9.17 -14.16
CA ILE A 193 -29.44 -8.21 -13.36
C ILE A 193 -30.88 -8.75 -13.28
N PRO A 194 -31.44 -8.98 -12.08
CA PRO A 194 -32.82 -9.48 -11.96
C PRO A 194 -33.83 -8.60 -12.69
N ARG A 195 -34.76 -9.23 -13.38
CA ARG A 195 -35.79 -8.60 -14.24
C ARG A 195 -35.26 -7.88 -15.48
N ALA A 196 -33.95 -7.90 -15.74
CA ALA A 196 -33.45 -7.37 -16.98
C ALA A 196 -33.66 -8.38 -18.13
N THR A 197 -33.77 -7.83 -19.33
CA THR A 197 -33.87 -8.58 -20.59
C THR A 197 -32.65 -8.27 -21.45
N PRO A 198 -32.26 -9.15 -22.39
CA PRO A 198 -31.09 -8.90 -23.23
C PRO A 198 -31.38 -7.78 -24.23
N GLY A 199 -30.35 -7.03 -24.59
CA GLY A 199 -30.40 -6.16 -25.76
C GLY A 199 -30.43 -6.95 -27.06
N ILE A 200 -30.80 -6.31 -28.14
CA ILE A 200 -30.80 -6.93 -29.48
C ILE A 200 -29.37 -6.87 -30.02
N LEU A 201 -28.70 -8.01 -30.11
CA LEU A 201 -27.48 -8.13 -30.88
C LEU A 201 -27.81 -8.06 -32.36
N ALA A 202 -27.22 -7.12 -33.09
CA ALA A 202 -27.46 -6.99 -34.53
C ALA A 202 -27.00 -8.27 -35.28
N PRO A 203 -27.86 -8.92 -36.08
CA PRO A 203 -27.65 -10.29 -36.55
C PRO A 203 -26.60 -10.47 -37.64
N TYR A 204 -26.02 -9.44 -38.20
CA TYR A 204 -25.10 -9.53 -39.34
C TYR A 204 -23.88 -8.65 -39.19
N GLN A 205 -23.13 -8.84 -38.12
CA GLN A 205 -21.92 -8.06 -38.02
C GLN A 205 -20.70 -8.94 -38.30
N GLU A 206 -20.15 -8.73 -39.47
CA GLU A 206 -19.07 -9.55 -40.00
C GLU A 206 -17.80 -9.53 -39.14
N ARG A 207 -17.61 -8.58 -38.18
CA ARG A 207 -16.49 -8.53 -37.24
C ARG A 207 -16.70 -7.61 -36.05
N PRO A 208 -17.47 -7.91 -35.08
CA PRO A 208 -17.25 -7.24 -33.82
C PRO A 208 -16.03 -7.86 -33.17
N ARG A 209 -14.95 -7.15 -33.03
CA ARG A 209 -13.92 -7.56 -32.10
C ARG A 209 -14.51 -7.63 -30.68
N THR A 210 -15.52 -6.83 -30.43
CA THR A 210 -16.27 -6.81 -29.17
C THR A 210 -17.57 -6.03 -29.34
N TYR A 211 -18.73 -6.70 -29.34
CA TYR A 211 -19.99 -6.03 -29.12
C TYR A 211 -20.24 -6.02 -27.62
N PRO A 212 -20.62 -4.87 -27.06
CA PRO A 212 -21.07 -4.86 -25.68
C PRO A 212 -22.34 -5.71 -25.57
N LEU A 213 -22.38 -6.52 -24.52
CA LEU A 213 -23.62 -7.14 -24.09
C LEU A 213 -24.48 -6.07 -23.42
N GLU A 214 -25.79 -6.20 -23.58
CA GLU A 214 -26.75 -5.29 -22.98
C GLU A 214 -27.71 -6.04 -22.05
N LEU A 215 -27.98 -5.45 -20.88
CA LEU A 215 -29.06 -5.81 -19.98
C LEU A 215 -29.98 -4.61 -19.85
N LYS A 216 -31.26 -4.77 -20.26
CA LYS A 216 -32.27 -3.72 -20.23
C LYS A 216 -33.23 -3.92 -19.08
N LEU A 217 -33.27 -2.97 -18.16
CA LEU A 217 -34.09 -2.97 -16.97
C LEU A 217 -35.15 -1.89 -17.06
N SER A 218 -36.43 -2.28 -17.06
CA SER A 218 -37.56 -1.35 -16.90
C SER A 218 -37.81 -1.05 -15.43
N PHE A 219 -37.82 0.22 -15.07
CA PHE A 219 -38.05 0.72 -13.73
C PHE A 219 -39.32 1.58 -13.68
N ASP A 220 -40.24 1.25 -12.77
CA ASP A 220 -41.43 2.05 -12.46
C ASP A 220 -41.33 2.56 -11.01
N PRO A 221 -41.25 3.89 -10.78
CA PRO A 221 -41.09 4.44 -9.44
C PRO A 221 -42.24 4.08 -8.49
N LYS A 222 -43.40 3.76 -9.01
CA LYS A 222 -44.56 3.36 -8.18
C LYS A 222 -44.46 1.94 -7.62
N ARG A 223 -43.69 1.08 -8.29
CA ARG A 223 -43.54 -0.34 -7.93
C ARG A 223 -42.17 -0.65 -7.34
N ASP A 224 -41.13 0.06 -7.81
CA ASP A 224 -39.76 -0.38 -7.69
C ASP A 224 -38.89 0.50 -6.76
N SER A 225 -39.48 1.57 -6.16
CA SER A 225 -38.77 2.54 -5.34
C SER A 225 -38.02 1.94 -4.13
N ASP A 226 -38.52 0.81 -3.60
CA ASP A 226 -37.98 0.15 -2.42
C ASP A 226 -37.09 -1.06 -2.77
N LEU A 227 -36.64 -1.15 -4.03
CA LEU A 227 -35.83 -2.24 -4.52
C LEU A 227 -34.43 -1.76 -4.89
N LEU A 228 -33.47 -2.67 -4.72
CA LEU A 228 -32.11 -2.62 -5.25
C LEU A 228 -31.97 -3.66 -6.37
N PHE A 229 -31.26 -3.30 -7.43
CA PHE A 229 -31.04 -4.17 -8.57
C PHE A 229 -29.57 -4.59 -8.60
N PRO A 230 -29.25 -5.84 -8.20
CA PRO A 230 -27.86 -6.29 -8.20
C PRO A 230 -27.39 -6.68 -9.60
N LEU A 231 -26.20 -6.22 -9.99
CA LEU A 231 -25.40 -6.87 -11.02
C LEU A 231 -24.62 -8.00 -10.34
N LEU A 232 -24.94 -9.21 -10.72
CA LEU A 232 -24.37 -10.45 -10.23
C LEU A 232 -23.43 -11.05 -11.25
N MET A 233 -22.33 -11.59 -10.82
CA MET A 233 -21.36 -12.25 -11.68
C MET A 233 -20.68 -13.42 -10.97
N THR A 234 -20.36 -14.46 -11.73
CA THR A 234 -19.66 -15.66 -11.23
C THR A 234 -18.80 -16.28 -12.32
N THR A 235 -17.77 -17.01 -11.92
CA THR A 235 -16.96 -17.89 -12.76
C THR A 235 -17.43 -19.36 -12.70
N GLY A 236 -18.63 -19.58 -12.19
CA GLY A 236 -19.27 -20.90 -12.09
C GLY A 236 -20.62 -20.92 -12.77
N GLY A 237 -21.40 -21.95 -12.49
CA GLY A 237 -22.72 -22.11 -13.09
C GLY A 237 -23.78 -21.14 -12.55
N PRO A 238 -24.96 -21.08 -13.20
CA PRO A 238 -26.05 -20.17 -12.85
C PRO A 238 -26.60 -20.38 -11.44
N ASP A 239 -26.47 -21.55 -10.85
CA ASP A 239 -26.89 -21.84 -9.47
C ASP A 239 -26.12 -20.99 -8.46
N GLN A 240 -24.87 -20.63 -8.78
CA GLN A 240 -24.10 -19.71 -7.96
C GLN A 240 -24.64 -18.27 -7.99
N LEU A 241 -25.22 -17.82 -9.12
CA LEU A 241 -25.88 -16.50 -9.19
C LEU A 241 -27.09 -16.44 -8.25
N ALA A 242 -27.93 -17.47 -8.25
CA ALA A 242 -29.10 -17.54 -7.37
C ALA A 242 -28.69 -17.57 -5.89
N ALA A 243 -27.73 -18.44 -5.55
CA ALA A 243 -27.20 -18.51 -4.19
C ALA A 243 -26.55 -17.19 -3.74
N LEU A 244 -25.93 -16.44 -4.63
CA LEU A 244 -25.36 -15.12 -4.35
C LEU A 244 -26.46 -14.09 -4.15
N ASN A 245 -27.48 -14.07 -5.01
CA ASN A 245 -28.64 -13.15 -4.95
C ASN A 245 -29.35 -13.21 -3.60
N ASP A 246 -29.65 -14.42 -3.12
CA ASP A 246 -30.39 -14.62 -1.87
C ASP A 246 -29.60 -14.15 -0.64
N ARG A 247 -28.28 -14.10 -0.73
CA ARG A 247 -27.39 -13.78 0.38
C ARG A 247 -26.90 -12.35 0.43
N ILE A 248 -27.27 -11.49 -0.52
CA ILE A 248 -26.72 -10.12 -0.61
C ILE A 248 -26.81 -9.35 0.71
N PRO A 249 -27.96 -9.26 1.39
CA PRO A 249 -28.06 -8.51 2.64
C PRO A 249 -27.14 -9.08 3.75
N ASP A 250 -27.04 -10.41 3.85
CA ASP A 250 -26.15 -11.08 4.81
C ASP A 250 -24.66 -10.83 4.47
N LEU A 251 -24.28 -10.94 3.20
CA LEU A 251 -22.92 -10.68 2.73
C LEU A 251 -22.51 -9.24 2.98
N TYR A 252 -23.40 -8.28 2.71
CA TYR A 252 -23.14 -6.88 3.02
C TYR A 252 -23.01 -6.64 4.53
N SER A 253 -23.94 -7.18 5.32
CA SER A 253 -23.91 -7.06 6.78
C SER A 253 -22.61 -7.61 7.38
N ARG A 254 -22.13 -8.76 6.92
CA ARG A 254 -20.82 -9.32 7.35
C ARG A 254 -19.66 -8.42 6.96
N THR A 255 -19.66 -7.88 5.74
CA THR A 255 -18.64 -6.95 5.27
C THR A 255 -18.64 -5.66 6.11
N GLN A 256 -19.83 -5.12 6.37
CA GLN A 256 -20.00 -3.94 7.21
C GLN A 256 -19.51 -4.20 8.65
N ASN A 257 -19.88 -5.33 9.23
CA ASN A 257 -19.45 -5.71 10.58
C ASN A 257 -17.93 -5.89 10.66
N TYR A 258 -17.31 -6.51 9.66
CA TYR A 258 -15.86 -6.61 9.60
C TYR A 258 -15.19 -5.24 9.70
N TRP A 259 -15.62 -4.29 8.89
CA TRP A 259 -15.04 -2.95 8.86
C TRP A 259 -15.43 -2.09 10.06
N ALA A 260 -16.60 -2.31 10.66
CA ALA A 260 -17.02 -1.62 11.87
C ALA A 260 -16.13 -1.95 13.08
N HIS A 261 -15.59 -3.18 13.12
CA HIS A 261 -14.70 -3.65 14.20
C HIS A 261 -13.23 -3.73 13.78
N PHE A 262 -12.90 -3.21 12.61
CA PHE A 262 -11.56 -3.37 12.02
C PHE A 262 -10.46 -2.72 12.85
N PHE A 263 -10.77 -1.61 13.52
CA PHE A 263 -9.83 -0.85 14.33
C PHE A 263 -9.90 -1.15 15.83
N ASP A 264 -10.74 -2.08 16.28
CA ASP A 264 -10.92 -2.38 17.72
C ASP A 264 -9.63 -2.84 18.39
N ASP A 265 -8.72 -3.48 17.65
CA ASP A 265 -7.46 -4.04 18.14
C ASP A 265 -6.22 -3.57 17.34
N ARG A 266 -6.36 -2.60 16.44
CA ARG A 266 -5.29 -2.05 15.63
C ARG A 266 -4.91 -0.66 16.07
N LEU A 267 -3.65 -0.31 15.90
CA LEU A 267 -3.14 1.01 16.22
C LEU A 267 -3.93 2.10 15.47
N MET A 268 -4.36 3.11 16.23
CA MET A 268 -4.96 4.35 15.71
C MET A 268 -4.27 5.55 16.34
N ALA A 269 -4.11 6.62 15.58
CA ALA A 269 -3.68 7.91 16.07
C ALA A 269 -4.89 8.84 16.29
N GLU A 270 -4.78 9.69 17.32
CA GLU A 270 -5.64 10.84 17.58
C GLU A 270 -4.72 12.05 17.78
N THR A 271 -4.64 12.91 16.76
CA THR A 271 -3.73 14.05 16.72
C THR A 271 -4.48 15.35 16.42
N PRO A 272 -3.84 16.51 16.57
CA PRO A 272 -4.42 17.78 16.11
C PRO A 272 -4.63 17.89 14.59
N ASP A 273 -4.11 16.97 13.79
CA ASP A 273 -4.35 16.91 12.33
C ASP A 273 -5.25 15.72 11.96
N PRO A 274 -6.58 15.92 11.81
CA PRO A 274 -7.49 14.83 11.44
C PRO A 274 -7.20 14.20 10.07
N ARG A 275 -6.55 14.94 9.15
CA ARG A 275 -6.20 14.37 7.83
C ARG A 275 -5.07 13.37 7.96
N PHE A 276 -4.11 13.64 8.86
CA PHE A 276 -3.08 12.68 9.21
C PHE A 276 -3.68 11.41 9.82
N ASP A 277 -4.59 11.55 10.80
CA ASP A 277 -5.27 10.42 11.43
C ASP A 277 -6.05 9.57 10.43
N ASP A 278 -6.79 10.23 9.53
CA ASP A 278 -7.56 9.54 8.48
C ASP A 278 -6.64 8.85 7.47
N ALA A 279 -5.51 9.46 7.11
CA ALA A 279 -4.54 8.85 6.19
C ALA A 279 -3.93 7.56 6.76
N LEU A 280 -3.61 7.52 8.05
CA LEU A 280 -3.15 6.29 8.72
C LEU A 280 -4.23 5.20 8.69
N ARG A 281 -5.48 5.56 8.98
CA ARG A 281 -6.61 4.62 8.91
C ARG A 281 -6.81 4.08 7.50
N TRP A 282 -6.80 4.96 6.49
CA TRP A 282 -6.94 4.56 5.09
C TRP A 282 -5.78 3.68 4.61
N ALA A 283 -4.55 4.00 4.98
CA ALA A 283 -3.40 3.17 4.66
C ALA A 283 -3.53 1.74 5.24
N THR A 284 -4.04 1.62 6.47
CA THR A 284 -4.32 0.32 7.09
C THR A 284 -5.42 -0.45 6.34
N VAL A 285 -6.51 0.22 5.93
CA VAL A 285 -7.59 -0.35 5.11
C VAL A 285 -7.05 -0.79 3.75
N SER A 286 -6.25 0.05 3.09
CA SER A 286 -5.65 -0.22 1.79
C SER A 286 -4.78 -1.49 1.81
N ILE A 287 -3.98 -1.70 2.86
CA ILE A 287 -3.19 -2.92 3.04
C ILE A 287 -4.10 -4.14 3.20
N ASP A 288 -5.17 -4.05 4.00
CA ASP A 288 -6.09 -5.18 4.18
C ASP A 288 -6.87 -5.53 2.91
N GLN A 289 -7.17 -4.54 2.05
CA GLN A 289 -7.78 -4.77 0.74
C GLN A 289 -6.89 -5.53 -0.24
N ALA A 290 -5.58 -5.54 -0.01
CA ALA A 290 -4.61 -6.35 -0.77
C ALA A 290 -4.51 -7.81 -0.30
N ARG A 291 -5.26 -8.19 0.72
CA ARG A 291 -5.38 -9.58 1.19
C ARG A 291 -6.17 -10.41 0.20
N VAL A 292 -5.55 -11.43 -0.38
CA VAL A 292 -6.16 -12.30 -1.40
C VAL A 292 -6.03 -13.76 -1.01
N LYS A 293 -7.09 -14.52 -1.25
CA LYS A 293 -7.10 -15.97 -1.09
C LYS A 293 -6.50 -16.65 -2.31
N PHE A 294 -5.60 -17.59 -2.06
CA PHE A 294 -5.07 -18.52 -3.04
C PHE A 294 -5.32 -19.94 -2.51
N HIS A 295 -6.38 -20.59 -3.01
CA HIS A 295 -6.93 -21.83 -2.46
C HIS A 295 -7.29 -21.67 -0.96
N ASP A 296 -6.64 -22.42 -0.09
CA ASP A 296 -6.79 -22.38 1.37
C ASP A 296 -5.75 -21.49 2.06
N GLU A 297 -4.89 -20.82 1.29
CA GLU A 297 -3.90 -19.87 1.78
C GLU A 297 -4.37 -18.43 1.62
N THR A 298 -3.71 -17.53 2.35
CA THR A 298 -3.90 -16.09 2.21
C THR A 298 -2.54 -15.43 2.04
N GLY A 299 -2.41 -14.58 1.03
CA GLY A 299 -1.23 -13.75 0.78
C GLY A 299 -1.61 -12.29 0.55
N LEU A 300 -0.59 -11.45 0.41
CA LEU A 300 -0.73 -10.04 0.05
C LEU A 300 -0.30 -9.85 -1.40
N VAL A 301 -1.16 -9.23 -2.20
CA VAL A 301 -0.80 -8.80 -3.54
C VAL A 301 -0.11 -7.43 -3.50
N ALA A 302 0.73 -7.14 -4.50
CA ALA A 302 1.54 -5.93 -4.48
C ALA A 302 0.74 -4.66 -4.77
N GLY A 303 -0.20 -4.69 -5.73
CA GLY A 303 -0.99 -3.52 -6.04
C GLY A 303 -2.02 -3.74 -7.13
N TYR A 304 -2.90 -2.76 -7.29
CA TYR A 304 -4.01 -2.83 -8.24
C TYR A 304 -4.04 -1.64 -9.19
N TYR A 305 -4.43 -1.94 -10.41
CA TYR A 305 -4.75 -0.97 -11.45
C TYR A 305 -5.71 -1.62 -12.46
N SER A 306 -6.54 -0.82 -13.12
CA SER A 306 -7.40 -1.33 -14.19
C SER A 306 -6.58 -1.95 -15.32
N SER A 307 -6.91 -3.18 -15.69
CA SER A 307 -6.15 -3.95 -16.68
C SER A 307 -6.43 -3.54 -18.12
N ALA A 308 -7.46 -2.72 -18.37
CA ALA A 308 -7.92 -2.29 -19.68
C ALA A 308 -8.11 -3.49 -20.65
N ASP A 309 -7.34 -3.57 -21.71
CA ASP A 309 -7.39 -4.62 -22.74
C ASP A 309 -6.59 -5.89 -22.39
N SER A 310 -5.97 -5.94 -21.22
CA SER A 310 -5.15 -7.06 -20.76
C SER A 310 -5.78 -7.84 -19.61
N ALA A 311 -5.11 -8.88 -19.14
CA ALA A 311 -5.47 -9.63 -17.94
C ALA A 311 -4.43 -9.43 -16.80
N ARG A 312 -3.87 -8.23 -16.69
CA ARG A 312 -2.90 -7.83 -15.67
C ARG A 312 -3.44 -6.65 -14.88
N PRO A 313 -4.14 -6.86 -13.75
CA PRO A 313 -4.70 -5.78 -12.95
C PRO A 313 -3.61 -5.13 -12.08
N GLY A 314 -2.76 -4.31 -12.69
CA GLY A 314 -1.55 -3.80 -12.05
C GLY A 314 -0.59 -4.92 -11.67
N PHE A 315 -0.25 -5.01 -10.39
CA PHE A 315 0.48 -6.10 -9.76
C PHE A 315 -0.42 -6.90 -8.81
N GLY A 316 -1.63 -7.25 -9.29
CA GLY A 316 -2.65 -7.97 -8.51
C GLY A 316 -2.29 -9.43 -8.19
N TRP A 317 -1.00 -9.73 -7.94
CA TRP A 317 -0.49 -11.01 -7.48
C TRP A 317 0.59 -10.86 -6.41
N PHE A 318 1.13 -11.95 -5.90
CA PHE A 318 1.94 -11.99 -4.70
C PHE A 318 3.42 -11.70 -4.99
N PHE A 319 4.01 -10.78 -4.25
CA PHE A 319 5.43 -10.45 -4.33
C PHE A 319 6.12 -10.60 -2.98
N GLY A 320 7.35 -11.13 -3.00
CA GLY A 320 8.16 -11.28 -1.79
C GLY A 320 8.63 -9.93 -1.25
N ARG A 321 9.24 -9.10 -2.09
CA ARG A 321 9.75 -7.77 -1.73
C ARG A 321 8.63 -6.88 -1.16
N ASP A 322 7.51 -6.76 -1.88
CA ASP A 322 6.39 -5.89 -1.51
C ASP A 322 5.75 -6.31 -0.19
N THR A 323 5.52 -7.61 -0.03
CA THR A 323 5.02 -8.17 1.22
C THR A 323 5.96 -7.87 2.38
N LEU A 324 7.27 -8.08 2.21
CA LEU A 324 8.27 -7.92 3.28
C LEU A 324 8.43 -6.46 3.72
N TRP A 325 8.41 -5.50 2.79
CA TRP A 325 8.36 -4.08 3.15
C TRP A 325 7.06 -3.69 3.85
N THR A 326 5.93 -4.25 3.42
CA THR A 326 4.61 -3.98 4.00
C THR A 326 4.48 -4.56 5.41
N LEU A 327 5.16 -5.67 5.72
CA LEU A 327 5.11 -6.31 7.03
C LEU A 327 5.52 -5.38 8.17
N TYR A 328 6.44 -4.45 7.97
CA TYR A 328 6.83 -3.49 9.01
C TYR A 328 5.66 -2.57 9.43
N ALA A 329 4.79 -2.21 8.48
CA ALA A 329 3.55 -1.50 8.81
C ALA A 329 2.55 -2.42 9.51
N ILE A 330 2.34 -3.64 9.00
CA ILE A 330 1.39 -4.62 9.56
C ILE A 330 1.74 -4.94 11.02
N GLN A 331 3.01 -5.16 11.31
CA GLN A 331 3.52 -5.41 12.66
C GLN A 331 3.39 -4.16 13.53
N GLY A 332 3.66 -2.98 12.96
CA GLY A 332 3.53 -1.69 13.63
C GLY A 332 2.11 -1.36 14.04
N TYR A 333 1.10 -1.65 13.21
CA TYR A 333 -0.29 -1.43 13.60
C TYR A 333 -0.94 -2.65 14.30
N GLY A 334 -0.24 -3.80 14.40
CA GLY A 334 -0.59 -4.89 15.28
C GLY A 334 -1.47 -5.99 14.69
N ASP A 335 -1.62 -6.14 13.35
CA ASP A 335 -2.29 -7.30 12.76
C ASP A 335 -1.33 -8.50 12.62
N PHE A 336 -0.95 -9.07 13.76
CA PHE A 336 -0.06 -10.22 13.79
C PHE A 336 -0.62 -11.45 13.09
N SER A 337 -1.95 -11.56 13.00
CA SER A 337 -2.61 -12.63 12.25
C SER A 337 -2.29 -12.52 10.75
N LEU A 338 -2.42 -11.34 10.18
CA LEU A 338 -2.05 -11.08 8.79
C LEU A 338 -0.54 -11.24 8.58
N GLY A 339 0.28 -10.74 9.52
CA GLY A 339 1.74 -10.91 9.49
C GLY A 339 2.16 -12.38 9.42
N ARG A 340 1.55 -13.26 10.23
CA ARG A 340 1.80 -14.71 10.19
C ARG A 340 1.39 -15.33 8.86
N LEU A 341 0.18 -15.03 8.37
CA LEU A 341 -0.30 -15.54 7.10
C LEU A 341 0.62 -15.16 5.95
N ALA A 342 1.05 -13.90 5.90
CA ALA A 342 1.95 -13.41 4.87
C ALA A 342 3.33 -14.08 4.94
N LEU A 343 3.92 -14.19 6.13
CA LEU A 343 5.20 -14.89 6.31
C LEU A 343 5.08 -16.37 5.94
N GLU A 344 4.02 -17.07 6.36
CA GLU A 344 3.80 -18.48 6.00
C GLU A 344 3.61 -18.68 4.50
N PHE A 345 2.92 -17.75 3.84
CA PHE A 345 2.76 -17.77 2.39
C PHE A 345 4.11 -17.72 1.66
N LEU A 346 5.03 -16.87 2.11
CA LEU A 346 6.39 -16.76 1.58
C LEU A 346 7.23 -18.00 1.91
N ILE A 347 7.19 -18.49 3.15
CA ILE A 347 7.94 -19.68 3.60
C ILE A 347 7.59 -20.92 2.80
N ARG A 348 6.30 -21.14 2.49
CA ARG A 348 5.86 -22.29 1.68
C ARG A 348 6.42 -22.26 0.26
N ARG A 349 6.88 -21.11 -0.21
CA ARG A 349 7.45 -20.86 -1.53
C ARG A 349 8.97 -20.62 -1.49
N GLN A 350 9.58 -20.87 -0.35
CA GLN A 350 11.04 -20.81 -0.24
C GLN A 350 11.67 -21.93 -1.07
N ARG A 351 12.72 -21.59 -1.84
CA ARG A 351 13.51 -22.57 -2.59
C ARG A 351 14.29 -23.49 -1.63
N PRO A 352 14.57 -24.75 -1.96
CA PRO A 352 15.24 -25.68 -1.04
C PRO A 352 16.62 -25.23 -0.53
N ASP A 353 17.33 -24.35 -1.29
CA ASP A 353 18.60 -23.75 -0.87
C ASP A 353 18.44 -22.49 -0.01
N GLY A 354 17.23 -22.06 0.24
CA GLY A 354 16.91 -20.96 1.12
C GLY A 354 16.46 -19.66 0.45
N LYS A 355 16.55 -19.54 -0.88
CA LYS A 355 16.12 -18.33 -1.58
C LYS A 355 14.64 -18.07 -1.41
N MET A 356 14.27 -16.84 -1.07
CA MET A 356 12.87 -16.42 -1.01
C MET A 356 12.33 -16.06 -2.39
N MET A 357 11.02 -16.22 -2.57
CA MET A 357 10.36 -15.91 -3.83
C MET A 357 10.41 -14.41 -4.15
N HIS A 358 10.42 -14.10 -5.44
CA HIS A 358 10.19 -12.74 -5.94
C HIS A 358 8.70 -12.51 -6.20
N GLU A 359 8.12 -13.20 -7.17
CA GLU A 359 6.70 -13.09 -7.49
C GLU A 359 6.03 -14.44 -7.70
N PHE A 360 4.72 -14.49 -7.43
CA PHE A 360 3.91 -15.69 -7.56
C PHE A 360 2.49 -15.30 -8.02
N SER A 361 2.11 -15.68 -9.24
CA SER A 361 0.81 -15.34 -9.80
C SER A 361 -0.33 -16.10 -9.11
N GLN A 362 -1.52 -15.51 -9.09
CA GLN A 362 -2.75 -16.21 -8.68
C GLN A 362 -3.14 -17.36 -9.63
N THR A 363 -2.48 -17.47 -10.78
CA THR A 363 -2.66 -18.55 -11.77
C THR A 363 -1.40 -19.42 -11.91
N ALA A 364 -0.51 -19.38 -10.94
CA ALA A 364 0.77 -20.09 -10.98
C ALA A 364 0.62 -21.62 -11.07
N ASP A 365 -0.47 -22.17 -10.56
CA ASP A 365 -0.82 -23.59 -10.65
C ASP A 365 -1.39 -24.03 -12.00
N LEU A 366 -1.73 -23.08 -12.87
CA LEU A 366 -2.22 -23.32 -14.24
C LEU A 366 -1.10 -23.31 -15.29
N VAL A 367 0.14 -23.04 -14.85
CA VAL A 367 1.35 -22.99 -15.67
C VAL A 367 2.51 -23.61 -14.91
N ASP A 368 3.61 -23.93 -15.59
CA ASP A 368 4.83 -24.37 -14.88
C ASP A 368 5.58 -23.13 -14.36
N TRP A 369 5.05 -22.52 -13.29
CA TRP A 369 5.59 -21.31 -12.70
C TRP A 369 7.04 -21.45 -12.24
N LYS A 370 7.43 -22.66 -11.81
CA LYS A 370 8.79 -22.94 -11.33
C LYS A 370 9.87 -22.79 -12.40
N THR A 371 9.49 -22.92 -13.68
CA THR A 371 10.41 -22.76 -14.82
C THR A 371 10.46 -21.32 -15.34
N THR A 372 9.59 -20.42 -14.82
CA THR A 372 9.63 -19.01 -15.22
C THR A 372 10.78 -18.28 -14.55
N PRO A 373 11.37 -17.26 -15.20
CA PRO A 373 12.42 -16.46 -14.57
C PRO A 373 11.90 -15.61 -13.40
N TYR A 374 10.59 -15.39 -13.30
CA TYR A 374 9.98 -14.45 -12.35
C TYR A 374 9.97 -14.95 -10.91
N PHE A 375 9.87 -16.27 -10.69
CA PHE A 375 9.61 -16.81 -9.36
C PHE A 375 10.69 -16.46 -8.33
N TYR A 376 11.95 -16.42 -8.75
CA TYR A 376 13.09 -16.12 -7.88
C TYR A 376 13.99 -14.99 -8.40
N ALA A 377 13.41 -14.04 -9.13
CA ALA A 377 14.18 -13.01 -9.84
C ALA A 377 14.68 -11.86 -8.95
N SER A 378 14.48 -11.89 -7.63
CA SER A 378 15.00 -10.87 -6.72
C SER A 378 16.09 -11.41 -5.80
N ALA A 379 17.10 -10.59 -5.53
CA ALA A 379 18.12 -10.86 -4.54
C ALA A 379 17.68 -10.44 -3.13
N ASP A 380 16.94 -9.35 -3.04
CA ASP A 380 16.60 -8.64 -1.79
C ASP A 380 15.53 -9.32 -0.93
N SER A 381 14.60 -10.09 -1.50
CA SER A 381 13.57 -10.79 -0.71
C SER A 381 14.17 -11.71 0.36
N THR A 382 15.34 -12.27 0.11
CA THR A 382 15.96 -13.23 1.04
C THR A 382 16.50 -12.58 2.31
N PRO A 383 17.34 -11.53 2.27
CA PRO A 383 17.74 -10.82 3.48
C PRO A 383 16.58 -10.09 4.16
N LEU A 384 15.64 -9.51 3.40
CA LEU A 384 14.44 -8.88 3.94
C LEU A 384 13.57 -9.84 4.75
N PHE A 385 13.49 -11.13 4.36
CA PHE A 385 12.74 -12.13 5.11
C PHE A 385 13.31 -12.35 6.51
N VAL A 386 14.63 -12.42 6.65
CA VAL A 386 15.29 -12.56 7.96
C VAL A 386 15.01 -11.35 8.84
N MET A 387 15.11 -10.14 8.26
CA MET A 387 14.82 -8.88 8.96
C MET A 387 13.35 -8.79 9.38
N ALA A 388 12.41 -9.13 8.49
CA ALA A 388 10.97 -9.10 8.78
C ALA A 388 10.55 -10.14 9.82
N MET A 389 11.20 -11.30 9.86
CA MET A 389 10.99 -12.31 10.91
C MET A 389 11.43 -11.78 12.27
N GLU A 390 12.57 -11.10 12.35
CA GLU A 390 13.01 -10.47 13.60
C GLU A 390 12.03 -9.39 14.06
N ASP A 391 11.60 -8.52 13.16
CA ASP A 391 10.65 -7.47 13.47
C ASP A 391 9.32 -8.04 13.97
N TYR A 392 8.85 -9.14 13.36
CA TYR A 392 7.67 -9.88 13.82
C TYR A 392 7.84 -10.37 15.25
N VAL A 393 8.98 -10.99 15.57
CA VAL A 393 9.25 -11.51 16.91
C VAL A 393 9.39 -10.39 17.93
N ASN A 394 10.07 -9.29 17.58
CA ASN A 394 10.24 -8.15 18.45
C ASN A 394 8.91 -7.46 18.82
N THR A 395 7.96 -7.44 17.86
CA THR A 395 6.67 -6.76 18.04
C THR A 395 5.64 -7.68 18.69
N SER A 396 5.56 -8.95 18.25
CA SER A 396 4.56 -9.92 18.71
C SER A 396 4.99 -10.75 19.92
N GLY A 397 6.29 -10.93 20.15
CA GLY A 397 6.81 -11.87 21.14
C GLY A 397 6.60 -13.36 20.80
N ASP A 398 6.19 -13.70 19.57
CA ASP A 398 5.80 -15.06 19.17
C ASP A 398 7.02 -15.96 18.88
N LEU A 399 7.64 -16.46 19.91
CA LEU A 399 8.74 -17.43 19.81
C LEU A 399 8.32 -18.79 19.29
N GLU A 400 7.02 -19.17 19.38
CA GLU A 400 6.56 -20.44 18.85
C GLU A 400 6.56 -20.42 17.33
N PHE A 401 6.13 -19.32 16.74
CA PHE A 401 6.22 -19.10 15.31
C PHE A 401 7.67 -19.14 14.81
N LEU A 402 8.58 -18.47 15.51
CA LEU A 402 10.01 -18.54 15.21
C LEU A 402 10.53 -19.97 15.25
N ARG A 403 10.25 -20.72 16.33
CA ARG A 403 10.69 -22.13 16.47
C ARG A 403 10.16 -23.00 15.33
N LYS A 404 8.87 -22.85 14.99
CA LYS A 404 8.23 -23.56 13.89
C LYS A 404 8.93 -23.36 12.56
N HIS A 405 9.37 -22.11 12.30
CA HIS A 405 9.93 -21.70 11.01
C HIS A 405 11.44 -21.46 11.03
N TRP A 406 12.12 -21.85 12.13
CA TRP A 406 13.53 -21.57 12.33
C TRP A 406 14.44 -22.09 11.22
N ASN A 407 14.13 -23.27 10.68
CA ASN A 407 14.89 -23.84 9.56
C ASN A 407 14.81 -22.96 8.31
N ALA A 408 13.65 -22.37 8.02
CA ALA A 408 13.49 -21.46 6.88
C ALA A 408 14.35 -20.19 7.05
N VAL A 409 14.42 -19.64 8.27
CA VAL A 409 15.28 -18.49 8.58
C VAL A 409 16.74 -18.83 8.40
N LYS A 410 17.19 -19.97 8.91
CA LYS A 410 18.59 -20.44 8.73
C LYS A 410 18.95 -20.68 7.28
N LEU A 411 18.05 -21.24 6.49
CA LEU A 411 18.29 -21.48 5.06
C LEU A 411 18.40 -20.14 4.30
N ALA A 412 17.52 -19.16 4.59
CA ALA A 412 17.59 -17.84 3.98
C ALA A 412 18.94 -17.15 4.29
N TYR A 413 19.37 -17.17 5.54
CA TYR A 413 20.68 -16.65 5.93
C TYR A 413 21.85 -17.40 5.26
N ALA A 414 21.78 -18.73 5.21
CA ALA A 414 22.82 -19.51 4.55
C ALA A 414 22.91 -19.22 3.04
N PHE A 415 21.76 -18.97 2.40
CA PHE A 415 21.70 -18.58 0.99
C PHE A 415 22.50 -17.30 0.75
N THR A 416 22.25 -16.24 1.52
CA THR A 416 22.99 -14.97 1.35
C THR A 416 24.50 -15.17 1.58
N ARG A 417 24.90 -15.98 2.56
CA ARG A 417 26.32 -16.28 2.82
C ARG A 417 26.99 -17.12 1.75
N ALA A 418 26.24 -17.87 0.95
CA ALA A 418 26.77 -18.68 -0.14
C ALA A 418 26.90 -17.89 -1.47
N HIS A 419 26.38 -16.66 -1.54
CA HIS A 419 26.36 -15.83 -2.74
C HIS A 419 27.21 -14.56 -2.53
N ASP A 420 28.50 -14.81 -2.26
CA ASP A 420 29.61 -13.89 -2.14
C ASP A 420 30.70 -14.44 -3.05
N SER A 421 30.70 -14.04 -4.33
CA SER A 421 31.54 -14.66 -5.35
C SER A 421 32.98 -14.12 -5.36
N ASP A 422 33.22 -12.91 -4.88
CA ASP A 422 34.52 -12.27 -4.79
C ASP A 422 35.18 -12.43 -3.42
N GLY A 423 34.49 -13.02 -2.45
CA GLY A 423 35.00 -13.32 -1.11
C GLY A 423 35.12 -12.09 -0.22
N ASP A 424 34.42 -11.04 -0.52
CA ASP A 424 34.44 -9.80 0.27
C ASP A 424 33.56 -9.85 1.53
N GLY A 425 32.70 -10.83 1.64
CA GLY A 425 31.78 -11.04 2.77
C GLY A 425 30.45 -10.33 2.65
N ILE A 426 30.15 -9.69 1.52
CA ILE A 426 28.90 -8.97 1.24
C ILE A 426 28.11 -9.74 0.19
N TYR A 427 26.80 -9.82 0.37
CA TYR A 427 25.89 -10.48 -0.56
C TYR A 427 25.74 -9.71 -1.88
N GLU A 428 25.61 -10.42 -2.99
CA GLU A 428 25.65 -9.91 -4.35
C GLU A 428 24.35 -10.17 -5.16
N ASN A 429 24.21 -9.46 -6.29
CA ASN A 429 23.16 -9.66 -7.30
C ASN A 429 23.43 -10.85 -8.23
N THR A 430 23.76 -12.02 -7.70
CA THR A 430 24.17 -13.18 -8.53
C THR A 430 23.00 -13.97 -9.12
N GLU A 431 21.85 -13.95 -8.47
CA GLU A 431 20.65 -14.70 -8.89
C GLU A 431 19.40 -13.83 -8.86
N GLY A 432 19.40 -12.72 -9.54
CA GLY A 432 18.33 -11.74 -9.60
C GLY A 432 18.85 -10.35 -9.25
N THR A 433 17.95 -9.40 -9.25
CA THR A 433 18.28 -8.00 -9.00
C THR A 433 18.08 -7.63 -7.53
N GLY A 434 18.75 -6.58 -7.08
CA GLY A 434 18.39 -5.87 -5.86
C GLY A 434 17.04 -5.17 -6.04
N TRP A 435 17.04 -3.85 -5.93
CA TRP A 435 15.84 -3.08 -6.27
C TRP A 435 15.71 -2.87 -7.79
N VAL A 436 16.80 -2.50 -8.45
CA VAL A 436 16.81 -2.06 -9.85
C VAL A 436 16.71 -3.25 -10.79
N GLU A 437 15.71 -3.26 -11.66
CA GLU A 437 15.53 -4.32 -12.68
C GLU A 437 16.02 -3.90 -14.07
N SER A 438 16.34 -2.62 -14.26
CA SER A 438 16.88 -2.05 -15.48
C SER A 438 17.80 -0.88 -15.16
N TRP A 439 19.05 -0.96 -15.59
CA TRP A 439 20.06 0.07 -15.34
C TRP A 439 20.90 0.32 -16.60
N PRO A 440 20.87 1.54 -17.20
CA PRO A 440 21.52 1.81 -18.47
C PRO A 440 23.04 1.53 -18.53
N PRO A 441 23.83 1.83 -17.49
CA PRO A 441 25.24 1.50 -17.45
C PRO A 441 25.57 0.01 -17.38
N GLY A 442 24.57 -0.84 -17.11
CA GLY A 442 24.70 -2.28 -16.87
C GLY A 442 24.26 -2.64 -15.47
N MET A 443 23.68 -3.85 -15.31
CA MET A 443 23.16 -4.30 -14.03
C MET A 443 24.26 -4.33 -12.97
N PRO A 444 23.99 -3.82 -11.75
CA PRO A 444 24.97 -3.77 -10.70
C PRO A 444 25.36 -5.16 -10.21
N HIS A 445 26.63 -5.32 -9.82
CA HIS A 445 27.10 -6.53 -9.15
C HIS A 445 26.70 -6.52 -7.67
N GLN A 446 26.98 -5.41 -6.97
CA GLN A 446 26.74 -5.28 -5.55
C GLN A 446 26.24 -3.86 -5.24
N GLU A 447 24.92 -3.73 -5.08
CA GLU A 447 24.29 -2.45 -4.75
C GLU A 447 24.48 -2.11 -3.28
N ILE A 448 24.66 -0.81 -2.96
CA ILE A 448 24.63 -0.31 -1.58
C ILE A 448 23.33 -0.67 -0.86
N TYR A 449 22.20 -0.70 -1.60
CA TYR A 449 20.91 -1.18 -1.12
C TYR A 449 21.03 -2.60 -0.56
N LEU A 450 21.54 -3.51 -1.38
CA LEU A 450 21.64 -4.93 -1.01
C LEU A 450 22.68 -5.15 0.09
N ALA A 451 23.82 -4.44 0.04
CA ALA A 451 24.85 -4.49 1.08
C ALA A 451 24.34 -4.01 2.46
N ALA A 452 23.52 -2.94 2.47
CA ALA A 452 22.89 -2.44 3.69
C ALA A 452 21.83 -3.41 4.23
N LEU A 453 21.05 -4.06 3.36
CA LEU A 453 20.11 -5.11 3.77
C LEU A 453 20.84 -6.33 4.32
N ASP A 454 21.95 -6.75 3.71
CA ASP A 454 22.74 -7.89 4.15
C ASP A 454 23.32 -7.65 5.56
N GLN A 455 23.87 -6.46 5.80
CA GLN A 455 24.36 -6.08 7.12
C GLN A 455 23.28 -6.21 8.18
N GLN A 456 22.08 -5.63 7.91
CA GLN A 456 20.95 -5.66 8.84
C GLN A 456 20.37 -7.06 9.00
N SER A 457 20.33 -7.86 7.93
CA SER A 457 19.91 -9.26 7.97
C SER A 457 20.85 -10.10 8.84
N CYS A 458 22.17 -9.88 8.75
CA CYS A 458 23.14 -10.53 9.63
C CYS A 458 22.93 -10.13 11.10
N ALA A 459 22.68 -8.85 11.38
CA ALA A 459 22.37 -8.39 12.73
C ALA A 459 21.07 -9.01 13.27
N SER A 460 20.03 -9.08 12.43
CA SER A 460 18.77 -9.75 12.75
C SER A 460 18.96 -11.23 13.03
N MET A 461 19.77 -11.91 12.20
CA MET A 461 20.09 -13.32 12.39
C MET A 461 20.82 -13.58 13.71
N ALA A 462 21.76 -12.70 14.08
CA ALA A 462 22.47 -12.81 15.35
C ALA A 462 21.51 -12.81 16.55
N ARG A 463 20.53 -11.91 16.55
CA ARG A 463 19.52 -11.81 17.62
C ARG A 463 18.56 -13.01 17.61
N LEU A 464 18.06 -13.40 16.44
CA LEU A 464 17.18 -14.57 16.32
C LEU A 464 17.88 -15.86 16.75
N ALA A 465 19.15 -16.04 16.40
CA ALA A 465 19.94 -17.20 16.81
C ALA A 465 20.18 -17.23 18.33
N ALA A 466 20.42 -16.08 18.96
CA ALA A 466 20.53 -15.98 20.40
C ALA A 466 19.20 -16.36 21.10
N LEU A 467 18.05 -15.91 20.57
CA LEU A 467 16.73 -16.35 21.07
C LEU A 467 16.51 -17.84 20.93
N MET A 468 17.10 -18.47 19.89
CA MET A 468 17.03 -19.89 19.65
C MET A 468 18.12 -20.68 20.39
N ARG A 469 18.99 -20.00 21.17
CA ARG A 469 20.12 -20.59 21.91
C ARG A 469 21.16 -21.29 21.04
N GLU A 470 21.32 -20.79 19.80
CA GLU A 470 22.38 -21.21 18.88
C GLU A 470 23.54 -20.20 18.93
N GLU A 471 24.27 -20.18 20.04
CA GLU A 471 25.30 -19.17 20.38
C GLU A 471 26.40 -19.04 19.31
N ASP A 472 26.86 -20.18 18.76
CA ASP A 472 27.88 -20.19 17.69
C ASP A 472 27.37 -19.50 16.41
N LEU A 473 26.10 -19.68 16.09
CA LEU A 473 25.47 -19.06 14.93
C LEU A 473 25.26 -17.56 15.19
N ALA A 474 24.81 -17.21 16.39
CA ALA A 474 24.67 -15.84 16.82
C ALA A 474 25.99 -15.07 16.74
N GLY A 475 27.07 -15.66 17.25
CA GLY A 475 28.41 -15.08 17.20
C GLY A 475 28.91 -14.87 15.76
N ARG A 476 28.77 -15.87 14.89
CA ARG A 476 29.17 -15.72 13.46
C ARG A 476 28.33 -14.67 12.73
N ALA A 477 27.03 -14.63 12.96
CA ALA A 477 26.16 -13.65 12.33
C ALA A 477 26.48 -12.22 12.78
N ALA A 478 26.78 -12.03 14.07
CA ALA A 478 27.23 -10.75 14.60
C ALA A 478 28.58 -10.31 14.02
N GLU A 479 29.52 -11.25 13.87
CA GLU A 479 30.81 -10.98 13.23
C GLU A 479 30.65 -10.58 11.76
N HIS A 480 29.78 -11.25 10.98
CA HIS A 480 29.49 -10.89 9.60
C HIS A 480 28.85 -9.49 9.52
N SER A 481 27.86 -9.22 10.34
CA SER A 481 27.21 -7.90 10.41
C SER A 481 28.23 -6.78 10.65
N GLU A 482 29.17 -6.99 11.60
CA GLU A 482 30.20 -6.01 11.93
C GLU A 482 31.22 -5.85 10.78
N LYS A 483 31.62 -6.94 10.12
CA LYS A 483 32.54 -6.90 8.97
C LYS A 483 31.93 -6.12 7.81
N ILE A 484 30.66 -6.37 7.48
CA ILE A 484 29.97 -5.62 6.42
C ILE A 484 29.89 -4.15 6.81
N ARG A 485 29.49 -3.82 8.03
CA ARG A 485 29.41 -2.44 8.51
C ARG A 485 30.72 -1.68 8.35
N GLN A 486 31.86 -2.32 8.66
CA GLN A 486 33.20 -1.73 8.51
C GLN A 486 33.60 -1.49 7.07
N LYS A 487 33.02 -2.22 6.12
CA LYS A 487 33.31 -2.10 4.68
C LYS A 487 32.48 -1.06 3.95
N LEU A 488 31.25 -0.76 4.43
CA LEU A 488 30.35 0.15 3.72
C LEU A 488 30.96 1.52 3.45
N GLU A 489 31.66 2.12 4.43
CA GLU A 489 32.28 3.43 4.26
C GLU A 489 33.45 3.38 3.26
N PRO A 490 34.51 2.55 3.45
CA PRO A 490 35.68 2.56 2.57
C PRO A 490 35.36 2.11 1.14
N GLU A 491 34.35 1.30 0.93
CA GLU A 491 34.02 0.70 -0.37
C GLU A 491 32.99 1.48 -1.18
N TYR A 492 32.07 2.19 -0.51
CA TYR A 492 30.98 2.88 -1.20
C TYR A 492 31.04 4.41 -1.07
N TYR A 493 31.72 4.98 -0.06
CA TYR A 493 31.73 6.43 0.11
C TYR A 493 32.63 7.14 -0.89
N ASP A 494 32.03 8.00 -1.72
CA ASP A 494 32.77 8.92 -2.60
C ASP A 494 32.99 10.27 -1.90
N GLY A 495 34.18 10.45 -1.34
CA GLY A 495 34.56 11.69 -0.63
C GLY A 495 34.57 12.94 -1.52
N ALA A 496 34.73 12.80 -2.84
CA ALA A 496 34.70 13.94 -3.77
C ALA A 496 33.27 14.49 -3.94
N ASN A 497 32.29 13.58 -4.06
CA ASN A 497 30.87 13.94 -4.18
C ASN A 497 30.16 13.99 -2.82
N ARG A 498 30.84 13.57 -1.75
CA ARG A 498 30.27 13.44 -0.39
C ARG A 498 28.95 12.66 -0.39
N PHE A 499 28.97 11.50 -1.07
CA PHE A 499 27.83 10.66 -1.31
C PHE A 499 28.24 9.18 -1.33
N TYR A 500 27.33 8.25 -1.04
CA TYR A 500 27.58 6.82 -1.19
C TYR A 500 27.25 6.38 -2.61
N ALA A 501 28.20 5.70 -3.27
CA ALA A 501 28.05 5.16 -4.62
C ALA A 501 26.88 4.17 -4.70
N PHE A 502 26.22 4.12 -5.84
CA PHE A 502 25.08 3.21 -6.09
C PHE A 502 25.50 1.75 -5.99
N SER A 503 26.62 1.40 -6.63
CA SER A 503 27.09 0.01 -6.65
C SER A 503 28.60 -0.11 -6.82
N ARG A 504 29.11 -1.29 -6.50
CA ARG A 504 30.47 -1.72 -6.67
C ARG A 504 30.54 -2.88 -7.66
N ASN A 505 31.56 -2.90 -8.51
CA ASN A 505 31.84 -3.96 -9.45
C ASN A 505 32.97 -4.88 -8.95
N PRO A 506 33.10 -6.13 -9.48
CA PRO A 506 34.14 -7.07 -9.05
C PRO A 506 35.59 -6.57 -9.29
N ASP A 507 35.79 -5.68 -10.26
CA ASP A 507 37.09 -5.05 -10.55
C ASP A 507 37.43 -3.89 -9.60
N GLY A 508 36.57 -3.61 -8.60
CA GLY A 508 36.70 -2.52 -7.65
C GLY A 508 36.25 -1.16 -8.16
N THR A 509 35.75 -1.06 -9.38
CA THR A 509 35.12 0.18 -9.87
C THR A 509 33.75 0.39 -9.22
N THR A 510 33.34 1.65 -9.07
CA THR A 510 32.06 2.02 -8.47
C THR A 510 31.22 2.81 -9.45
N ASP A 511 29.91 2.53 -9.48
CA ASP A 511 28.91 3.42 -10.08
C ASP A 511 28.57 4.51 -9.06
N LYS A 512 28.99 5.73 -9.35
CA LYS A 512 28.84 6.88 -8.45
C LYS A 512 27.55 7.64 -8.61
N THR A 513 26.58 7.12 -9.36
CA THR A 513 25.26 7.73 -9.51
C THR A 513 24.64 8.02 -8.16
N ALA A 514 24.23 9.25 -7.94
CA ALA A 514 23.60 9.66 -6.70
C ALA A 514 22.14 9.16 -6.67
N THR A 515 21.87 8.20 -5.80
CA THR A 515 20.60 7.50 -5.68
C THR A 515 20.02 7.60 -4.28
N ILE A 516 18.75 7.20 -4.13
CA ILE A 516 18.06 7.16 -2.84
C ILE A 516 18.36 5.87 -2.05
N TYR A 517 18.90 4.85 -2.68
CA TYR A 517 19.00 3.50 -2.13
C TYR A 517 19.80 3.36 -0.84
N PRO A 518 20.81 4.18 -0.52
CA PRO A 518 21.47 4.14 0.78
C PRO A 518 20.52 4.40 1.97
N ALA A 519 19.31 4.97 1.74
CA ALA A 519 18.35 5.27 2.81
C ALA A 519 17.93 4.04 3.63
N VAL A 520 17.94 2.85 3.04
CA VAL A 520 17.61 1.61 3.76
C VAL A 520 18.59 1.25 4.88
N ALA A 521 19.77 1.88 4.94
CA ALA A 521 20.73 1.66 6.01
C ALA A 521 20.13 1.97 7.39
N TRP A 522 19.26 2.96 7.48
CA TRP A 522 18.62 3.33 8.76
C TRP A 522 17.38 2.50 9.09
N TRP A 523 16.99 1.51 8.26
CA TRP A 523 15.69 0.87 8.37
C TRP A 523 15.42 0.16 9.69
N THR A 524 16.38 -0.59 10.25
CA THR A 524 16.24 -1.24 11.56
C THR A 524 16.67 -0.34 12.72
N GLY A 525 17.34 0.79 12.44
CA GLY A 525 17.88 1.71 13.43
C GLY A 525 19.21 1.29 14.05
N GLU A 526 19.82 0.21 13.58
CA GLU A 526 21.10 -0.29 14.08
C GLU A 526 22.29 0.01 13.16
N LEU A 527 22.01 0.17 11.87
CA LEU A 527 22.99 0.66 10.92
C LEU A 527 22.80 2.17 10.75
N SER A 528 23.90 2.90 10.65
CA SER A 528 23.95 4.27 10.17
C SER A 528 25.20 4.42 9.33
N LEU A 529 25.10 5.19 8.25
CA LEU A 529 26.26 5.46 7.39
C LEU A 529 27.03 6.67 7.94
N PRO A 530 28.33 6.55 8.23
CA PRO A 530 29.17 7.69 8.57
C PRO A 530 29.19 8.72 7.43
N ASN A 531 29.53 9.98 7.71
CA ASN A 531 29.62 11.06 6.69
C ASN A 531 28.36 11.27 5.82
N ALA A 532 27.17 10.86 6.30
CA ALA A 532 25.93 10.92 5.53
C ALA A 532 25.30 12.32 5.45
N ASP A 533 25.71 13.30 6.24
CA ASP A 533 25.06 14.62 6.37
C ASP A 533 24.87 15.32 5.02
N ALA A 534 25.89 15.29 4.16
CA ALA A 534 25.80 15.91 2.84
C ALA A 534 24.80 15.17 1.94
N MET A 535 24.76 13.84 2.01
CA MET A 535 23.84 12.99 1.28
C MET A 535 22.39 13.23 1.76
N LEU A 536 22.15 13.23 3.06
CA LEU A 536 20.83 13.55 3.65
C LEU A 536 20.36 14.95 3.23
N SER A 537 21.27 15.95 3.20
CA SER A 537 20.95 17.28 2.74
C SER A 537 20.57 17.34 1.26
N ARG A 538 21.17 16.51 0.41
CA ARG A 538 20.80 16.38 -0.99
C ARG A 538 19.44 15.70 -1.15
N TRP A 539 19.17 14.62 -0.37
CA TRP A 539 17.85 13.97 -0.40
C TRP A 539 16.70 14.90 0.02
N ALA A 540 16.94 15.76 0.99
CA ALA A 540 15.97 16.76 1.42
C ALA A 540 15.81 17.94 0.42
N SER A 541 16.76 18.18 -0.49
CA SER A 541 16.73 19.28 -1.45
C SER A 541 15.83 19.00 -2.66
N HIS A 542 15.54 20.06 -3.44
CA HIS A 542 14.80 19.94 -4.70
C HIS A 542 15.48 19.03 -5.74
N GLU A 543 16.73 18.67 -5.53
CA GLU A 543 17.47 17.71 -6.35
C GLU A 543 16.84 16.31 -6.30
N PHE A 544 16.36 15.87 -5.13
CA PHE A 544 15.67 14.59 -4.94
C PHE A 544 14.21 14.79 -4.55
N SER A 545 13.91 15.72 -3.65
CA SER A 545 12.59 15.91 -3.05
C SER A 545 11.72 16.84 -3.89
N THR A 546 10.60 16.30 -4.41
CA THR A 546 9.50 17.09 -4.98
C THR A 546 8.53 17.51 -3.86
N ASP A 547 7.38 18.10 -4.20
CA ASP A 547 6.31 18.37 -3.22
C ASP A 547 5.40 17.13 -3.00
N TRP A 548 5.60 16.06 -3.77
CA TRP A 548 4.80 14.83 -3.72
C TRP A 548 5.63 13.57 -3.46
N GLY A 549 6.92 13.70 -3.14
CA GLY A 549 7.79 12.59 -2.76
C GLY A 549 9.21 12.70 -3.28
N THR A 550 9.95 11.62 -3.12
CA THR A 550 11.38 11.55 -3.41
C THR A 550 11.63 10.76 -4.69
N ARG A 551 12.48 11.31 -5.57
CA ARG A 551 13.00 10.65 -6.77
C ARG A 551 13.93 9.51 -6.40
N ASP A 552 14.03 8.48 -7.24
CA ASP A 552 14.95 7.35 -7.06
C ASP A 552 16.42 7.74 -7.29
N LEU A 553 16.67 8.73 -8.16
CA LEU A 553 18.00 9.30 -8.36
C LEU A 553 17.95 10.84 -8.48
N SER A 554 19.11 11.46 -8.36
CA SER A 554 19.29 12.91 -8.45
C SER A 554 18.79 13.46 -9.79
N GLY A 555 18.01 14.55 -9.74
CA GLY A 555 17.62 15.31 -10.93
C GLY A 555 18.80 15.92 -11.72
N ASN A 556 20.03 15.91 -11.16
CA ASN A 556 21.24 16.37 -11.80
C ASN A 556 22.04 15.26 -12.51
N GLU A 557 21.62 14.01 -12.39
CA GLU A 557 22.31 12.89 -13.07
C GLU A 557 22.04 12.90 -14.57
N ALA A 558 23.05 12.52 -15.34
CA ALA A 558 22.94 12.52 -16.80
C ALA A 558 21.87 11.56 -17.35
N MET A 559 21.57 10.50 -16.60
CA MET A 559 20.53 9.53 -16.94
C MET A 559 19.14 9.87 -16.39
N PHE A 560 18.97 11.02 -15.73
CA PHE A 560 17.69 11.42 -15.17
C PHE A 560 16.62 11.51 -16.25
N ASP A 561 15.56 10.73 -16.09
CA ASP A 561 14.34 10.76 -16.89
C ASP A 561 13.14 10.72 -15.96
N PRO A 562 12.42 11.84 -15.77
CA PRO A 562 11.33 11.95 -14.79
C PRO A 562 10.14 11.03 -15.04
N ILE A 563 10.08 10.37 -16.18
CA ILE A 563 9.02 9.40 -16.53
C ILE A 563 9.55 7.96 -16.66
N SER A 564 10.83 7.73 -16.39
CA SER A 564 11.40 6.40 -16.33
C SER A 564 11.05 5.71 -15.02
N TYR A 565 10.77 4.41 -15.09
CA TYR A 565 10.43 3.60 -13.93
C TYR A 565 11.56 3.52 -12.89
N HIS A 566 12.83 3.49 -13.34
CA HIS A 566 14.01 3.33 -12.47
C HIS A 566 15.02 4.49 -12.51
N GLN A 567 14.79 5.54 -13.30
CA GLN A 567 15.80 6.58 -13.52
C GLN A 567 15.26 8.01 -13.37
N GLY A 568 14.40 8.28 -12.38
CA GLY A 568 14.00 9.65 -12.08
C GLY A 568 12.56 9.85 -11.62
N SER A 569 11.75 8.79 -11.56
CA SER A 569 10.39 8.86 -11.02
C SER A 569 10.38 9.02 -9.50
N VAL A 570 9.25 9.50 -8.98
CA VAL A 570 8.99 9.62 -7.55
C VAL A 570 8.24 8.39 -7.05
N TRP A 571 8.76 7.79 -5.98
CA TRP A 571 8.18 6.62 -5.34
C TRP A 571 7.78 6.91 -3.89
N PRO A 572 6.53 6.71 -3.50
CA PRO A 572 6.15 6.74 -2.09
C PRO A 572 6.95 5.77 -1.22
N LEU A 573 7.39 4.63 -1.78
CA LEU A 573 8.28 3.70 -1.10
C LEU A 573 9.59 4.38 -0.66
N PHE A 574 10.29 5.04 -1.58
CA PHE A 574 11.53 5.73 -1.29
C PHE A 574 11.34 6.94 -0.39
N THR A 575 10.24 7.66 -0.58
CA THR A 575 9.82 8.76 0.29
C THR A 575 9.70 8.29 1.73
N GLY A 576 9.13 7.10 1.96
CA GLY A 576 9.04 6.50 3.28
C GLY A 576 10.41 6.06 3.84
N TRP A 577 11.29 5.49 3.01
CA TRP A 577 12.64 5.13 3.45
C TRP A 577 13.43 6.36 3.90
N VAL A 578 13.40 7.44 3.10
CA VAL A 578 14.09 8.69 3.44
C VAL A 578 13.50 9.34 4.68
N SER A 579 12.16 9.41 4.78
CA SER A 579 11.50 9.94 5.96
C SER A 579 12.00 9.24 7.25
N LEU A 580 12.03 7.90 7.25
CA LEU A 580 12.51 7.15 8.40
C LEU A 580 14.02 7.34 8.65
N ALA A 581 14.84 7.39 7.58
CA ALA A 581 16.27 7.65 7.68
C ALA A 581 16.56 9.01 8.31
N GLU A 582 15.84 10.06 7.89
CA GLU A 582 15.98 11.41 8.41
C GLU A 582 15.56 11.52 9.88
N TYR A 583 14.43 10.93 10.27
CA TYR A 583 14.06 10.86 11.68
C TYR A 583 15.15 10.20 12.53
N ARG A 584 15.68 9.07 12.08
CA ARG A 584 16.73 8.34 12.79
C ARG A 584 18.09 9.03 12.76
N ALA A 585 18.33 9.90 11.80
CA ALA A 585 19.49 10.79 11.74
C ALA A 585 19.30 12.08 12.53
N GLY A 586 18.18 12.26 13.25
CA GLY A 586 17.88 13.44 14.05
C GLY A 586 17.45 14.67 13.23
N ARG A 587 16.97 14.47 12.00
CA ARG A 587 16.53 15.51 11.05
C ARG A 587 15.00 15.52 10.96
N SER A 588 14.37 15.97 12.05
CA SER A 588 12.93 15.81 12.23
C SER A 588 12.07 16.59 11.23
N LEU A 589 12.51 17.76 10.78
CA LEU A 589 11.74 18.59 9.86
C LEU A 589 11.70 18.01 8.45
N SER A 590 12.82 17.55 7.90
CA SER A 590 12.83 16.89 6.60
C SER A 590 12.15 15.52 6.67
N GLY A 591 12.33 14.76 7.76
CA GLY A 591 11.60 13.51 7.99
C GLY A 591 10.08 13.71 7.99
N TYR A 592 9.59 14.78 8.64
CA TYR A 592 8.18 15.14 8.63
C TYR A 592 7.69 15.57 7.23
N ALA A 593 8.50 16.36 6.50
CA ALA A 593 8.16 16.76 5.14
C ALA A 593 7.89 15.54 4.24
N HIS A 594 8.81 14.57 4.24
CA HIS A 594 8.67 13.35 3.43
C HIS A 594 7.51 12.45 3.91
N LEU A 595 7.27 12.36 5.22
CA LEU A 595 6.09 11.65 5.74
C LEU A 595 4.81 12.26 5.20
N MET A 596 4.67 13.59 5.31
CA MET A 596 3.45 14.29 4.90
C MET A 596 3.20 14.25 3.40
N GLN A 597 4.24 14.13 2.57
CA GLN A 597 4.09 13.88 1.14
C GLN A 597 3.32 12.58 0.87
N ASN A 598 3.65 11.50 1.57
CA ASN A 598 2.90 10.23 1.46
C ASN A 598 1.51 10.31 2.08
N VAL A 599 1.35 10.99 3.21
CA VAL A 599 0.06 11.24 3.87
C VAL A 599 -0.91 11.95 2.92
N ASP A 600 -0.47 13.02 2.29
CA ASP A 600 -1.30 13.83 1.39
C ASP A 600 -1.69 13.06 0.10
N LEU A 601 -0.89 12.08 -0.35
CA LEU A 601 -1.21 11.24 -1.51
C LEU A 601 -2.40 10.29 -1.28
N THR A 602 -2.76 9.97 -0.04
CA THR A 602 -3.86 9.03 0.30
C THR A 602 -5.22 9.45 -0.28
N CYS A 603 -5.41 10.75 -0.51
CA CYS A 603 -6.65 11.31 -1.06
C CYS A 603 -6.47 11.91 -2.46
N ALA A 604 -5.31 11.68 -3.11
CA ALA A 604 -4.97 12.37 -4.36
C ALA A 604 -5.62 11.75 -5.60
N GLN A 605 -5.64 10.43 -5.69
CA GLN A 605 -6.04 9.69 -6.89
C GLN A 605 -7.10 8.63 -6.58
N ASP A 606 -6.67 7.40 -6.27
CA ASP A 606 -7.51 6.34 -5.77
C ASP A 606 -7.77 6.59 -4.27
N LEU A 607 -8.99 6.95 -3.95
CA LEU A 607 -9.32 7.50 -2.64
C LEU A 607 -9.14 6.45 -1.53
N GLY A 608 -8.28 6.75 -0.58
CA GLY A 608 -7.93 5.86 0.52
C GLY A 608 -6.73 4.95 0.24
N ALA A 609 -6.09 5.06 -0.92
CA ALA A 609 -4.89 4.32 -1.28
C ALA A 609 -3.78 5.24 -1.76
N VAL A 610 -2.54 4.73 -1.80
CA VAL A 610 -1.39 5.47 -2.32
C VAL A 610 -0.89 4.80 -3.58
N THR A 611 -0.63 5.62 -4.60
CA THR A 611 -0.13 5.17 -5.91
C THR A 611 1.29 4.61 -5.80
N GLU A 612 1.69 3.83 -6.80
CA GLU A 612 3.03 3.23 -6.89
C GLU A 612 4.11 4.28 -7.16
N LEU A 613 3.94 5.07 -8.23
CA LEU A 613 4.92 6.06 -8.64
C LEU A 613 4.29 7.23 -9.41
N LEU A 614 5.00 8.35 -9.36
CA LEU A 614 4.62 9.60 -10.02
C LEU A 614 5.80 10.13 -10.85
N SER A 615 5.52 11.08 -11.73
CA SER A 615 6.58 11.77 -12.48
C SER A 615 7.53 12.51 -11.53
N GLY A 616 8.82 12.45 -11.86
CA GLY A 616 9.85 13.18 -11.14
C GLY A 616 9.88 14.68 -11.40
N GLU A 617 9.09 15.20 -12.35
CA GLU A 617 9.13 16.62 -12.73
C GLU A 617 7.80 17.34 -12.54
N PHE A 618 6.67 16.67 -12.81
CA PHE A 618 5.34 17.23 -12.68
C PHE A 618 4.49 16.39 -11.75
N PHE A 619 3.63 17.01 -10.95
CA PHE A 619 2.70 16.28 -10.10
C PHE A 619 1.65 15.56 -10.96
N GLN A 620 1.99 14.36 -11.39
CA GLN A 620 1.15 13.43 -12.16
C GLN A 620 1.60 12.00 -11.91
N PRO A 621 0.67 11.03 -11.80
CA PRO A 621 1.04 9.61 -11.81
C PRO A 621 1.59 9.24 -13.18
N LEU A 622 2.48 8.27 -13.23
CA LEU A 622 2.92 7.68 -14.49
C LEU A 622 1.84 6.76 -15.04
N GLY A 623 1.72 6.71 -16.37
CA GLY A 623 0.86 5.73 -17.02
C GLY A 623 1.25 4.31 -16.61
N ARG A 624 0.27 3.47 -16.27
CA ARG A 624 0.43 2.10 -15.76
C ARG A 624 0.99 1.97 -14.35
N SER A 625 1.13 3.07 -13.61
CA SER A 625 1.36 3.01 -12.17
C SER A 625 0.17 2.38 -11.47
N SER A 626 0.40 1.44 -10.57
CA SER A 626 -0.65 0.92 -9.71
C SER A 626 -1.22 2.05 -8.87
N SER A 627 -2.51 2.36 -9.03
CA SER A 627 -3.16 3.44 -8.28
C SER A 627 -3.37 3.09 -6.80
N HIS A 628 -3.38 1.80 -6.49
CA HIS A 628 -3.50 1.24 -5.16
C HIS A 628 -2.32 0.30 -4.92
N GLN A 629 -1.24 0.81 -4.32
CA GLN A 629 -0.01 0.04 -4.09
C GLN A 629 0.19 -0.23 -2.60
N THR A 630 0.36 -1.50 -2.25
CA THR A 630 0.38 -1.98 -0.86
C THR A 630 1.57 -1.42 -0.08
N TRP A 631 2.79 -1.49 -0.63
CA TRP A 631 3.97 -0.93 0.04
C TRP A 631 3.94 0.60 0.14
N SER A 632 3.32 1.30 -0.83
CA SER A 632 3.17 2.75 -0.77
C SER A 632 2.28 3.17 0.41
N SER A 633 1.18 2.45 0.64
CA SER A 633 0.34 2.63 1.82
C SER A 633 1.10 2.28 3.11
N ALA A 634 1.96 1.25 3.10
CA ALA A 634 2.82 0.93 4.24
C ALA A 634 3.81 2.04 4.58
N MET A 635 4.21 2.86 3.60
CA MET A 635 5.11 4.01 3.81
C MET A 635 4.40 5.28 4.29
N VAL A 636 3.10 5.26 4.48
CA VAL A 636 2.39 6.21 5.34
C VAL A 636 2.52 5.79 6.80
N LEU A 637 2.36 4.50 7.09
CA LEU A 637 2.33 3.95 8.45
C LEU A 637 3.72 3.81 9.07
N THR A 638 4.67 3.21 8.38
CA THR A 638 5.98 2.89 8.96
C THR A 638 6.74 4.13 9.41
N PRO A 639 6.90 5.20 8.60
CA PRO A 639 7.55 6.43 9.06
C PRO A 639 6.74 7.18 10.12
N ALA A 640 5.40 7.12 10.08
CA ALA A 640 4.58 7.72 11.12
C ALA A 640 4.81 7.03 12.47
N ILE A 641 4.72 5.71 12.51
CA ILE A 641 4.81 4.92 13.73
C ILE A 641 6.25 4.90 14.26
N ARG A 642 7.23 4.58 13.40
CA ARG A 642 8.63 4.36 13.79
C ARG A 642 9.50 5.61 13.71
N GLY A 643 9.07 6.64 12.96
CA GLY A 643 9.78 7.92 12.82
C GLY A 643 9.12 9.01 13.66
N LEU A 644 7.93 9.49 13.28
CA LEU A 644 7.26 10.61 13.96
C LEU A 644 6.96 10.30 15.44
N PHE A 645 6.31 9.14 15.73
CA PHE A 645 6.10 8.68 17.11
C PHE A 645 7.31 7.97 17.69
N GLY A 646 8.25 7.56 16.86
CA GLY A 646 9.53 6.98 17.24
C GLY A 646 9.42 5.66 18.01
N LEU A 647 8.43 4.81 17.68
CA LEU A 647 8.22 3.54 18.37
C LEU A 647 9.21 2.46 17.90
N ASP A 648 9.78 1.75 18.87
CA ASP A 648 10.52 0.52 18.71
C ASP A 648 10.12 -0.49 19.78
N TRP A 649 10.13 -1.79 19.49
CA TRP A 649 9.54 -2.84 20.31
C TRP A 649 10.56 -3.84 20.82
N ASP A 650 10.35 -4.27 22.05
CA ASP A 650 10.90 -5.48 22.61
C ASP A 650 9.79 -6.19 23.42
N ALA A 651 8.89 -6.84 22.70
CA ALA A 651 7.71 -7.48 23.28
C ALA A 651 8.08 -8.63 24.25
N LEU A 652 9.21 -9.29 24.05
CA LEU A 652 9.69 -10.35 24.94
C LEU A 652 10.03 -9.83 26.34
N HIS A 653 10.42 -8.55 26.44
CA HIS A 653 10.73 -7.89 27.70
C HIS A 653 9.68 -6.82 28.06
N HIS A 654 8.51 -6.83 27.40
CA HIS A 654 7.43 -5.85 27.61
C HIS A 654 7.91 -4.39 27.56
N THR A 655 8.80 -4.07 26.64
CA THR A 655 9.44 -2.75 26.54
C THR A 655 9.04 -2.05 25.22
N LEU A 656 8.66 -0.76 25.35
CA LEU A 656 8.54 0.18 24.25
C LEU A 656 9.65 1.23 24.38
N ARG A 657 10.39 1.41 23.30
CA ARG A 657 11.41 2.45 23.15
C ARG A 657 10.83 3.60 22.34
N LEU A 658 11.09 4.82 22.76
CA LEU A 658 10.44 6.01 22.21
C LEU A 658 11.47 7.08 21.85
N ALA A 659 11.33 7.62 20.64
CA ALA A 659 12.00 8.83 20.18
C ALA A 659 11.01 9.69 19.38
N PRO A 660 10.00 10.31 20.03
CA PRO A 660 8.97 11.08 19.33
C PRO A 660 9.52 12.38 18.76
N HIS A 661 9.06 12.75 17.59
CA HIS A 661 9.39 13.96 16.82
C HIS A 661 8.12 14.74 16.47
N LEU A 662 7.27 14.99 17.46
CA LEU A 662 5.96 15.61 17.24
C LEU A 662 6.10 17.04 16.72
N PRO A 663 5.27 17.48 15.75
CA PRO A 663 5.25 18.85 15.26
C PRO A 663 5.12 19.88 16.36
N ALA A 664 5.75 21.06 16.20
CA ALA A 664 5.71 22.15 17.17
C ALA A 664 4.28 22.60 17.47
N SER A 665 3.38 22.53 16.52
CA SER A 665 1.96 22.91 16.65
C SER A 665 1.13 21.92 17.47
N TRP A 666 1.62 20.70 17.74
CA TRP A 666 0.87 19.68 18.47
C TRP A 666 1.09 19.79 19.98
N ASP A 667 0.08 20.17 20.73
CA ASP A 667 0.12 20.21 22.20
C ASP A 667 0.00 18.82 22.84
N SER A 668 -0.71 17.92 22.13
CA SER A 668 -0.91 16.55 22.56
C SER A 668 -1.16 15.65 21.37
N ALA A 669 -0.93 14.36 21.54
CA ALA A 669 -1.33 13.30 20.63
C ALA A 669 -1.62 12.03 21.42
N LYS A 670 -2.39 11.11 20.84
CA LYS A 670 -2.61 9.79 21.43
C LYS A 670 -2.39 8.71 20.40
N LEU A 671 -1.88 7.58 20.84
CA LEU A 671 -1.92 6.34 20.10
C LEU A 671 -2.73 5.32 20.88
N HIS A 672 -3.75 4.78 20.23
CA HIS A 672 -4.56 3.70 20.77
C HIS A 672 -4.09 2.37 20.22
N ASN A 673 -4.20 1.30 21.02
CA ASN A 673 -3.92 -0.07 20.62
C ASN A 673 -2.49 -0.29 20.06
N VAL A 674 -1.49 0.42 20.54
CA VAL A 674 -0.08 0.11 20.21
C VAL A 674 0.20 -1.35 20.57
N PRO A 675 0.60 -2.22 19.62
CA PRO A 675 0.83 -3.62 19.95
C PRO A 675 2.07 -3.79 20.81
N LEU A 676 2.00 -4.72 21.77
CA LEU A 676 3.14 -5.16 22.57
C LEU A 676 2.93 -6.62 22.99
N GLY A 677 3.33 -7.53 22.12
CA GLY A 677 2.99 -8.94 22.28
C GLY A 677 1.48 -9.18 22.30
N ASN A 678 0.98 -9.81 23.36
CA ASN A 678 -0.46 -10.06 23.53
C ASN A 678 -1.22 -8.88 24.15
N SER A 679 -0.54 -7.78 24.49
CA SER A 679 -1.15 -6.59 25.07
C SER A 679 -1.35 -5.51 24.03
N ARG A 680 -2.30 -4.62 24.30
CA ARG A 680 -2.48 -3.35 23.61
C ARG A 680 -2.14 -2.23 24.58
N VAL A 681 -1.43 -1.22 24.10
CA VAL A 681 -0.98 -0.10 24.91
C VAL A 681 -1.53 1.19 24.33
N ASP A 682 -2.22 1.97 25.16
CA ASP A 682 -2.54 3.35 24.85
C ASP A 682 -1.40 4.25 25.30
N LEU A 683 -0.97 5.16 24.43
CA LEU A 683 0.04 6.17 24.74
C LEU A 683 -0.57 7.56 24.64
N ASP A 684 -0.50 8.32 25.74
CA ASP A 684 -0.87 9.73 25.80
C ASP A 684 0.40 10.59 25.77
N PHE A 685 0.56 11.40 24.75
CA PHE A 685 1.64 12.39 24.61
C PHE A 685 1.12 13.76 24.98
N LYS A 686 1.78 14.49 25.87
CA LYS A 686 1.36 15.81 26.31
C LYS A 686 2.55 16.71 26.59
N ARG A 687 2.53 17.93 26.05
CA ARG A 687 3.53 18.95 26.39
C ARG A 687 3.23 19.56 27.74
N GLU A 688 4.20 19.54 28.64
CA GLU A 688 4.13 20.12 29.98
C GLU A 688 5.37 20.99 30.26
N GLY A 689 5.24 22.28 30.01
CA GLY A 689 6.38 23.21 30.12
C GLY A 689 7.45 22.92 29.10
N ASP A 690 8.65 22.61 29.56
CA ASP A 690 9.81 22.27 28.73
C ASP A 690 10.00 20.73 28.54
N HIS A 691 8.97 19.93 28.84
CA HIS A 691 9.01 18.47 28.72
C HIS A 691 7.84 17.94 27.90
N LEU A 692 8.07 16.83 27.22
CA LEU A 692 7.03 15.95 26.68
C LEU A 692 6.80 14.81 27.68
N LEU A 693 5.63 14.80 28.29
CA LEU A 693 5.17 13.71 29.14
C LEU A 693 4.49 12.65 28.28
N ILE A 694 4.88 11.39 28.46
CA ILE A 694 4.29 10.23 27.78
C ILE A 694 3.79 9.27 28.86
N LEU A 695 2.49 8.97 28.82
CA LEU A 695 1.83 8.04 29.75
C LEU A 695 1.35 6.82 28.97
N ALA A 696 1.61 5.63 29.52
CA ALA A 696 1.18 4.37 28.92
C ALA A 696 0.16 3.64 29.80
N ARG A 697 -0.84 3.04 29.18
CA ARG A 697 -1.79 2.11 29.80
C ARG A 697 -1.89 0.86 28.96
N SER A 698 -1.73 -0.31 29.57
CA SER A 698 -1.86 -1.58 28.83
C SER A 698 -3.19 -2.28 29.13
N ASP A 699 -3.73 -2.92 28.10
CA ASP A 699 -4.87 -3.81 28.18
C ASP A 699 -4.52 -5.17 27.53
N PRO A 700 -4.60 -6.30 28.26
CA PRO A 700 -4.82 -6.38 29.70
C PRO A 700 -3.72 -5.68 30.51
N PRO A 701 -4.01 -5.26 31.76
CA PRO A 701 -3.01 -4.63 32.62
C PRO A 701 -1.78 -5.51 32.78
N ALA A 702 -0.62 -5.03 32.34
CA ALA A 702 0.65 -5.74 32.41
C ALA A 702 1.75 -4.75 32.85
N ALA A 703 2.79 -5.27 33.48
CA ALA A 703 3.99 -4.49 33.72
C ALA A 703 4.65 -4.18 32.38
N LEU A 704 4.72 -2.91 32.01
CA LEU A 704 5.38 -2.45 30.82
C LEU A 704 6.47 -1.44 31.16
N CYS A 705 7.41 -1.26 30.25
CA CYS A 705 8.50 -0.34 30.40
C CYS A 705 8.58 0.62 29.24
N LEU A 706 8.46 1.91 29.52
CA LEU A 706 8.78 3.00 28.58
C LEU A 706 10.20 3.47 28.81
N VAL A 707 11.02 3.49 27.76
CA VAL A 707 12.38 4.02 27.80
C VAL A 707 12.69 4.88 26.57
N PRO A 708 13.59 5.87 26.68
CA PRO A 708 14.11 6.55 25.50
C PRO A 708 14.76 5.53 24.55
N GLN A 709 14.67 5.77 23.24
CA GLN A 709 15.30 4.89 22.25
C GLN A 709 16.82 4.74 22.45
N THR A 710 17.46 5.78 22.98
CA THR A 710 18.89 5.80 23.31
C THR A 710 19.27 4.99 24.55
N ALA A 711 18.30 4.52 25.34
CA ALA A 711 18.57 3.73 26.52
C ALA A 711 19.14 2.35 26.15
N PRO A 712 20.10 1.81 26.94
CA PRO A 712 20.57 0.43 26.75
C PRO A 712 19.41 -0.58 26.79
N ARG A 713 19.51 -1.67 26.01
CA ARG A 713 18.45 -2.70 25.96
C ARG A 713 18.15 -3.37 27.31
N GLU A 714 19.08 -3.34 28.24
CA GLU A 714 18.97 -3.96 29.57
C GLU A 714 18.35 -3.04 30.63
N ASP A 715 17.95 -1.81 30.30
CA ASP A 715 17.64 -0.76 31.29
C ASP A 715 16.26 -0.88 31.94
N CYS A 716 15.45 -1.89 31.54
CA CYS A 716 14.12 -2.07 32.11
C CYS A 716 14.07 -3.12 33.22
N ARG A 717 14.56 -2.74 34.41
CA ARG A 717 14.53 -3.59 35.63
C ARG A 717 13.25 -3.44 36.46
N ALA A 718 12.40 -2.45 36.16
CA ALA A 718 11.15 -2.17 36.86
C ALA A 718 10.12 -1.60 35.88
N ALA A 719 8.84 -1.91 36.11
CA ALA A 719 7.74 -1.33 35.33
C ALA A 719 7.80 0.21 35.35
N ARG A 720 7.71 0.83 34.20
CA ARG A 720 7.70 2.27 34.01
C ARG A 720 6.65 2.65 32.96
N ALA A 721 5.50 3.12 33.41
CA ALA A 721 4.39 3.54 32.55
C ALA A 721 4.42 5.05 32.23
N GLU A 722 5.46 5.76 32.66
CA GLU A 722 5.66 7.19 32.43
C GLU A 722 7.07 7.43 31.91
N LEU A 723 7.16 8.29 30.89
CA LEU A 723 8.42 8.78 30.35
C LEU A 723 8.34 10.30 30.19
N ARG A 724 9.39 11.00 30.61
CA ARG A 724 9.55 12.44 30.39
C ARG A 724 10.77 12.67 29.51
N LEU A 725 10.58 13.44 28.43
CA LEU A 725 11.63 13.82 27.50
C LEU A 725 11.73 15.35 27.46
N ASP A 726 12.95 15.88 27.47
CA ASP A 726 13.17 17.31 27.35
C ASP A 726 12.77 17.80 25.96
N LEU A 727 12.00 18.88 25.90
CA LEU A 727 11.69 19.56 24.65
C LEU A 727 12.82 20.50 24.25
N PRO A 728 13.09 20.65 22.95
CA PRO A 728 14.02 21.65 22.45
C PRO A 728 13.57 23.06 22.90
N PRO A 729 14.51 23.97 23.20
CA PRO A 729 14.17 25.34 23.58
C PRO A 729 13.37 26.12 22.54
N VAL A 730 13.52 25.73 21.26
CA VAL A 730 12.76 26.28 20.13
C VAL A 730 12.45 25.16 19.15
N GLU A 731 11.25 25.20 18.60
CA GLU A 731 10.77 24.27 17.58
C GLU A 731 10.08 25.04 16.45
N VAL A 732 10.16 24.51 15.25
CA VAL A 732 9.59 25.11 14.04
C VAL A 732 8.81 24.02 13.32
N ASP A 733 7.68 24.37 12.72
CA ASP A 733 6.97 23.50 11.78
C ASP A 733 7.21 23.96 10.33
N ILE A 734 7.00 23.05 9.40
CA ILE A 734 7.13 23.34 7.97
C ILE A 734 5.78 23.14 7.27
N PRO A 735 5.50 23.94 6.23
CA PRO A 735 4.31 23.75 5.42
C PRO A 735 4.40 22.45 4.61
N HIS A 736 3.26 21.83 4.39
CA HIS A 736 3.10 20.66 3.51
C HIS A 736 1.80 20.76 2.71
N GLY A 737 1.61 19.88 1.75
CA GLY A 737 0.43 19.80 0.90
C GLY A 737 0.81 19.53 -0.56
N LEU A 738 -0.09 18.92 -1.31
CA LEU A 738 0.14 18.65 -2.72
C LEU A 738 -0.11 19.90 -3.57
N PRO A 739 0.71 20.11 -4.61
CA PRO A 739 0.45 21.18 -5.57
C PRO A 739 -0.72 20.80 -6.49
N GLN A 740 -1.13 21.74 -7.35
CA GLN A 740 -2.11 21.43 -8.39
C GLN A 740 -1.55 20.41 -9.39
N PRO A 741 -2.37 19.48 -9.92
CA PRO A 741 -1.92 18.58 -10.97
C PRO A 741 -1.20 19.28 -12.11
N GLY A 742 -0.07 18.72 -12.55
CA GLY A 742 0.79 19.30 -13.58
C GLY A 742 1.77 20.37 -13.10
N SER A 743 1.75 20.74 -11.82
CA SER A 743 2.73 21.67 -11.25
C SER A 743 4.10 21.03 -11.06
N ARG A 744 5.14 21.86 -11.09
CA ARG A 744 6.50 21.54 -10.61
C ARG A 744 6.60 21.77 -9.12
N THR A 745 7.67 21.27 -8.49
CA THR A 745 7.97 21.51 -7.08
C THR A 745 8.16 23.01 -6.79
N GLN A 746 7.58 23.50 -5.68
CA GLN A 746 7.54 24.91 -5.30
C GLN A 746 7.65 25.12 -3.78
N GLN A 747 7.57 24.06 -2.97
CA GLN A 747 7.56 24.22 -1.52
C GLN A 747 8.97 24.36 -0.96
N LEU A 748 9.04 24.97 0.22
CA LEU A 748 10.24 25.06 1.04
C LEU A 748 10.77 23.66 1.36
N LYS A 749 12.09 23.52 1.35
CA LYS A 749 12.84 22.33 1.75
C LYS A 749 13.77 22.65 2.91
N VAL A 750 13.87 21.77 3.90
CA VAL A 750 14.84 21.90 5.00
C VAL A 750 16.00 20.94 4.74
N LEU A 751 17.15 21.47 4.38
CA LEU A 751 18.32 20.71 3.96
C LEU A 751 19.16 20.21 5.13
N ALA A 752 19.21 21.02 6.21
CA ALA A 752 19.94 20.68 7.41
C ALA A 752 19.28 21.30 8.65
N GLU A 753 19.33 20.59 9.74
CA GLU A 753 18.87 20.94 11.06
C GLU A 753 20.00 20.67 12.05
N GLU A 754 20.79 21.71 12.37
CA GLU A 754 21.96 21.59 13.24
C GLU A 754 21.63 22.15 14.62
N ARG A 755 21.71 21.31 15.66
CA ARG A 755 21.45 21.68 17.04
C ARG A 755 22.73 21.68 17.86
N SER A 756 22.91 22.74 18.63
CA SER A 756 23.91 22.83 19.70
C SER A 756 23.24 23.19 21.03
N ALA A 757 24.04 23.30 22.09
CA ALA A 757 23.50 23.61 23.43
C ALA A 757 22.68 24.90 23.50
N ASN A 758 22.96 25.87 22.65
CA ASN A 758 22.32 27.20 22.68
C ASN A 758 21.90 27.74 21.30
N ARG A 759 21.82 26.87 20.29
CA ARG A 759 21.51 27.30 18.93
C ARG A 759 20.85 26.17 18.11
N LEU A 760 19.87 26.56 17.30
CA LEU A 760 19.37 25.81 16.16
C LEU A 760 19.70 26.57 14.88
N THR A 761 20.37 25.92 13.94
CA THR A 761 20.61 26.45 12.60
C THR A 761 19.83 25.61 11.59
N LEU A 762 18.99 26.27 10.80
CA LEU A 762 18.23 25.66 9.71
C LEU A 762 18.82 26.15 8.38
N THR A 763 19.30 25.22 7.56
CA THR A 763 19.61 25.49 6.17
C THR A 763 18.42 25.08 5.33
N MET A 764 17.83 26.02 4.63
CA MET A 764 16.61 25.84 3.86
C MET A 764 16.80 26.27 2.42
N GLU A 765 15.93 25.79 1.53
CA GLU A 765 15.84 26.29 0.16
C GLU A 765 14.38 26.37 -0.28
N ALA A 766 14.09 27.34 -1.14
CA ALA A 766 12.79 27.55 -1.77
C ALA A 766 12.95 28.33 -3.08
N PRO A 767 11.91 28.42 -3.92
CA PRO A 767 11.94 29.22 -5.13
C PRO A 767 12.36 30.67 -4.85
N GLY A 768 13.21 31.23 -5.71
CA GLY A 768 13.75 32.59 -5.53
C GLY A 768 12.65 33.63 -5.39
N GLY A 769 12.83 34.59 -4.46
CA GLY A 769 11.88 35.63 -4.12
C GLY A 769 10.67 35.19 -3.32
N SER A 770 10.55 33.90 -2.99
CA SER A 770 9.44 33.39 -2.18
C SER A 770 9.58 33.76 -0.70
N THR A 771 8.46 33.68 0.01
CA THR A 771 8.38 33.94 1.44
C THR A 771 7.52 32.88 2.11
N PHE A 772 7.95 32.40 3.29
CA PHE A 772 7.24 31.42 4.06
C PHE A 772 7.08 31.86 5.52
N ASP A 773 5.89 31.60 6.07
CA ASP A 773 5.58 31.79 7.48
C ASP A 773 5.58 30.42 8.16
N LEU A 774 6.60 30.13 8.95
CA LEU A 774 6.76 28.85 9.64
C LEU A 774 6.24 28.98 11.08
N PRO A 775 5.32 28.12 11.53
CA PRO A 775 4.92 28.09 12.94
C PRO A 775 6.15 27.92 13.83
N LEU A 776 6.23 28.75 14.88
CA LEU A 776 7.35 28.83 15.81
C LEU A 776 6.86 28.60 17.24
N ARG A 777 7.45 27.65 17.93
CA ARG A 777 7.23 27.44 19.37
C ARG A 777 8.49 27.76 20.15
N ILE A 778 8.36 28.63 21.14
CA ILE A 778 9.43 29.06 22.03
C ILE A 778 9.18 28.41 23.40
N ASN A 779 9.93 27.40 23.74
CA ASN A 779 9.83 26.69 25.02
C ASN A 779 10.71 27.35 26.11
N ARG A 780 11.72 28.17 25.73
CA ARG A 780 12.57 28.92 26.64
C ARG A 780 12.70 30.39 26.18
N PRO A 781 12.61 31.36 27.10
CA PRO A 781 12.72 32.76 26.75
C PRO A 781 14.16 33.14 26.32
N GLY A 782 14.30 34.31 25.68
CA GLY A 782 15.60 34.87 25.30
C GLY A 782 16.02 34.55 23.86
N LEU A 783 15.09 34.16 23.00
CA LEU A 783 15.37 33.84 21.61
C LEU A 783 15.89 35.04 20.80
N HIS A 784 17.00 34.84 20.11
CA HIS A 784 17.57 35.73 19.11
C HIS A 784 17.55 35.04 17.74
N VAL A 785 17.13 35.78 16.71
CA VAL A 785 16.99 35.25 15.35
C VAL A 785 17.87 36.01 14.38
N SER A 786 18.51 35.33 13.47
CA SER A 786 19.17 35.87 12.30
C SER A 786 18.78 35.11 11.03
N GLY A 787 18.70 35.79 9.90
CA GLY A 787 18.26 35.22 8.62
C GLY A 787 16.74 35.13 8.46
N ALA A 788 15.97 35.56 9.47
CA ALA A 788 14.51 35.60 9.45
C ALA A 788 13.98 36.66 10.43
N GLU A 789 12.67 36.93 10.41
CA GLU A 789 11.97 37.81 11.33
C GLU A 789 10.94 37.00 12.14
N ILE A 790 10.77 37.38 13.43
CA ILE A 790 9.68 36.82 14.25
C ILE A 790 8.45 37.70 14.11
N ALA A 791 7.33 37.13 13.68
CA ALA A 791 6.04 37.80 13.56
C ALA A 791 4.99 37.02 14.38
N GLY A 792 4.80 37.39 15.64
CA GLY A 792 3.94 36.66 16.57
C GLY A 792 4.50 35.28 16.91
N ASP A 793 3.75 34.22 16.59
CA ASP A 793 4.10 32.80 16.76
C ASP A 793 4.66 32.18 15.46
N LYS A 794 5.19 33.00 14.53
CA LYS A 794 5.72 32.55 13.25
C LYS A 794 7.11 33.10 13.01
N LEU A 795 7.88 32.30 12.30
CA LEU A 795 9.17 32.65 11.73
C LEU A 795 8.96 33.02 10.27
N HIS A 796 9.13 34.31 9.93
CA HIS A 796 8.99 34.83 8.58
C HIS A 796 10.33 34.75 7.85
N VAL A 797 10.40 33.85 6.88
CA VAL A 797 11.61 33.56 6.10
C VAL A 797 11.43 34.05 4.68
N ARG A 798 12.34 34.91 4.20
CA ARG A 798 12.38 35.44 2.84
C ARG A 798 13.58 34.87 2.11
N PHE A 799 13.36 34.28 0.94
CA PHE A 799 14.42 33.76 0.10
C PHE A 799 14.95 34.82 -0.86
N PRO A 800 16.26 34.85 -1.17
CA PRO A 800 16.86 35.77 -2.12
C PRO A 800 16.18 35.66 -3.49
N GLU A 801 16.17 36.81 -4.22
CA GLU A 801 15.75 36.84 -5.62
C GLU A 801 16.70 35.98 -6.46
N GLY A 802 16.18 35.22 -7.41
CA GLY A 802 16.98 34.38 -8.30
C GLY A 802 16.14 33.42 -9.12
N SER A 803 16.77 32.76 -10.09
CA SER A 803 16.16 31.69 -10.85
C SER A 803 16.27 30.33 -10.08
N GLY A 804 15.21 29.53 -10.09
CA GLY A 804 15.19 28.24 -9.39
C GLY A 804 15.16 28.37 -7.88
N TYR A 805 15.60 27.32 -7.18
CA TYR A 805 15.66 27.30 -5.73
C TYR A 805 16.85 28.12 -5.21
N GLN A 806 16.60 28.95 -4.20
CA GLN A 806 17.59 29.75 -3.49
C GLN A 806 17.72 29.25 -2.06
N ARG A 807 18.91 29.41 -1.47
CA ARG A 807 19.18 28.98 -0.10
C ARG A 807 19.14 30.15 0.87
N GLU A 808 18.66 29.85 2.07
CA GLU A 808 18.67 30.75 3.22
C GLU A 808 19.09 29.97 4.48
N VAL A 809 19.85 30.66 5.34
CA VAL A 809 20.30 30.07 6.62
C VAL A 809 19.69 30.88 7.75
N VAL A 810 18.85 30.22 8.54
CA VAL A 810 18.23 30.82 9.72
C VAL A 810 18.88 30.28 10.98
N SER A 811 19.34 31.15 11.84
CA SER A 811 19.93 30.80 13.13
C SER A 811 19.07 31.33 14.27
N LEU A 812 18.67 30.43 15.14
CA LEU A 812 17.87 30.66 16.34
C LEU A 812 18.76 30.37 17.55
N SER A 813 19.05 31.37 18.40
CA SER A 813 19.90 31.18 19.57
C SER A 813 19.21 31.67 20.84
N TRP A 814 19.49 31.04 21.99
CA TRP A 814 18.84 31.28 23.30
C TRP A 814 19.82 31.27 24.47
#